data_97891c20a88af6aa4d8bf277ec241df3
#
_entry.id   97891c20a88af6aa4d8bf277ec241df3
#
_cell.length_a   1.000
_cell.length_b   1.000
_cell.length_c   1.000
_cell.angle_alpha   90.00
_cell.angle_beta   90.00
_cell.angle_gamma   90.00
#
_symmetry.space_group_name_H-M   'P 1'
#
loop_
_entity.id
_entity.type
_entity.pdbx_description
1 polymer ?
#
loop_
_entity_poly.entity_id
_entity_poly.type
_entity_poly.pdbx_seq_one_letter_code
_entity_poly.pdbx_strand_id
1 'polypeptide(L)'
;MKITSTILSILAAASLVSAGKFHQVKHGKTNIVPNAYIIEYHEGVSHADAHNGLKTHAVDYKVRNEYKIFNGASITVNSEHDGHALASVPGVKNVWHVSIYDMPKTQKVTAKKTDPLAISDHHMTGVDVLHEKYKLTGKGVKVGVIDTGIDYNHPAFAAKGATKGCFARNGKNCRIAHGWDFVGDAYNGGNTPKPDGDPMDCAGHGSHVAGIIGGNALDIKVNPKPPQPFVGVAPEVTYGAYRIFGCTGGSGEDVILAAMELAFNDGMDIINMSLGGGSAYKDNPTAALAETLISKGMALSGAAGNDGANGVWMVSDTGLGDHATSVASFDNMYDYYNYITYGGVKMPFSVSEAYAKPITLPNTLPIVPLLDAKGSLLDGCDPAQYTAVGSLKNKIVVALGDVTNCKSGGRGANAQNAGATGMIVVSDDAGIDSLGGVAGLPMASISNADGMTMLATYAKNKKNAVSWSKDQGPFIIDNSGAPSDFSSFGLDGDLRSKPDIGAPGGNILSTYPLALGGYTLMSGTSMATPYITGSHALYMQAKHAKPHGDVIRQALKNTATISKNYKSKTFTSAAKQGAGLVNVLNAVLAEASITPDHIDLLDSVNFHKTVQITLKNTGKHTETFTLKNVPADGLISYQGNNTWPLANPVIEATSASVTFSQEKVKIPGGKSAKITLHFKEPKTNTLFPMYSGFVVATPKTKGAVAVHVPYTGVKGDIRKVPIMDTDHGFPQAALANATSIIDDAPANPYTYDLVKNFPAFISRFGSHTPNAEVRVLDSKDKLVGYISFGESGRQPLADENGNPVLNEYIWNGQVQTTQNATAPAITVPAGTYTVVFAQQHKFSKGEYPKDFEIFKMKPVTIA
;
A
#
# COMPACT_ATOMS: atom_id res chain seq x y z
N MET A 1 73.79 29.69 12.67
CA MET A 1 72.98 29.44 11.47
C MET A 1 72.56 27.97 11.46
N LYS A 2 71.38 27.68 11.86
CA LYS A 2 70.75 26.33 11.75
C LYS A 2 69.56 26.43 10.78
N ILE A 3 69.70 25.77 9.67
CA ILE A 3 68.65 25.66 8.67
C ILE A 3 67.82 24.38 9.05
N THR A 4 66.62 24.61 9.49
CA THR A 4 65.63 23.55 9.70
C THR A 4 64.80 23.37 8.43
N SER A 5 65.05 22.29 7.72
CA SER A 5 64.22 21.83 6.59
C SER A 5 62.95 21.16 7.10
N THR A 6 61.82 21.83 6.86
CA THR A 6 60.51 21.25 7.11
C THR A 6 60.11 20.43 5.90
N ILE A 7 60.12 19.11 6.04
CA ILE A 7 59.56 18.16 5.05
C ILE A 7 58.06 18.15 5.25
N LEU A 8 57.34 18.70 4.30
CA LEU A 8 55.88 18.61 4.21
C LEU A 8 55.53 17.22 3.68
N SER A 9 55.18 16.31 4.58
CA SER A 9 54.64 15.00 4.20
C SER A 9 53.22 15.21 3.72
N ILE A 10 53.00 15.19 2.41
CA ILE A 10 51.68 15.05 1.83
C ILE A 10 51.30 13.57 1.99
N LEU A 11 50.52 13.27 3.03
CA LEU A 11 49.77 11.99 3.08
C LEU A 11 48.61 12.11 2.07
N ALA A 12 48.85 11.56 0.89
CA ALA A 12 47.76 11.16 0.01
C ALA A 12 47.01 10.03 0.71
N ALA A 13 45.88 10.36 1.38
CA ALA A 13 44.94 9.39 1.83
C ALA A 13 44.30 8.80 0.54
N ALA A 14 44.87 7.72 0.04
CA ALA A 14 44.15 6.86 -0.87
C ALA A 14 42.97 6.27 -0.07
N SER A 15 41.81 6.95 -0.11
CA SER A 15 40.57 6.33 0.32
C SER A 15 40.38 5.10 -0.58
N LEU A 16 40.43 3.93 0.02
CA LEU A 16 39.91 2.71 -0.59
C LEU A 16 38.44 2.98 -0.89
N VAL A 17 38.17 3.47 -2.08
CA VAL A 17 36.78 3.61 -2.60
C VAL A 17 36.33 2.17 -2.84
N SER A 18 35.51 1.64 -1.95
CA SER A 18 34.83 0.38 -2.21
C SER A 18 34.00 0.53 -3.49
N ALA A 19 33.96 -0.51 -4.31
CA ALA A 19 33.03 -0.55 -5.43
C ALA A 19 31.61 -0.29 -4.94
N GLY A 20 30.82 0.44 -5.72
CA GLY A 20 29.43 0.75 -5.42
C GLY A 20 28.58 -0.53 -5.37
N LYS A 21 27.45 -0.48 -4.68
CA LYS A 21 26.49 -1.58 -4.64
C LYS A 21 25.53 -1.45 -5.82
N PHE A 22 25.43 -2.51 -6.62
CA PHE A 22 24.40 -2.62 -7.66
C PHE A 22 23.18 -3.34 -7.08
N HIS A 23 22.03 -2.66 -7.11
CA HIS A 23 20.76 -3.20 -6.66
C HIS A 23 19.97 -3.70 -7.86
N GLN A 24 19.92 -5.01 -8.02
CA GLN A 24 19.17 -5.61 -9.12
C GLN A 24 17.69 -5.70 -8.76
N VAL A 25 16.85 -4.94 -9.46
CA VAL A 25 15.39 -5.07 -9.34
C VAL A 25 14.95 -6.32 -10.08
N LYS A 26 14.25 -7.21 -9.38
CA LYS A 26 13.72 -8.46 -9.92
C LYS A 26 12.20 -8.42 -9.98
N HIS A 27 11.66 -7.44 -10.66
CA HIS A 27 10.34 -7.56 -11.28
C HIS A 27 10.58 -7.87 -12.76
N GLY A 28 9.71 -8.68 -13.36
CA GLY A 28 9.86 -9.03 -14.77
C GLY A 28 10.15 -7.81 -15.63
N LYS A 29 10.79 -7.96 -16.77
CA LYS A 29 11.27 -6.89 -17.67
C LYS A 29 10.24 -5.78 -17.99
N THR A 30 8.98 -5.95 -17.62
CA THR A 30 7.88 -5.01 -17.88
C THR A 30 7.83 -3.82 -16.92
N ASN A 31 8.48 -3.90 -15.77
CA ASN A 31 8.35 -2.88 -14.70
C ASN A 31 9.63 -2.06 -14.50
N ILE A 32 10.53 -2.03 -15.48
CA ILE A 32 11.71 -1.17 -15.47
C ILE A 32 11.83 -0.40 -16.79
N VAL A 33 12.44 0.79 -16.74
CA VAL A 33 12.81 1.52 -17.95
C VAL A 33 14.07 0.87 -18.52
N PRO A 34 14.05 0.33 -19.75
CA PRO A 34 15.19 -0.38 -20.33
C PRO A 34 16.46 0.46 -20.33
N ASN A 35 17.57 -0.10 -19.89
CA ASN A 35 18.90 0.51 -19.82
C ASN A 35 18.96 1.84 -19.04
N ALA A 36 17.99 2.13 -18.19
CA ALA A 36 17.95 3.32 -17.36
C ALA A 36 18.27 2.98 -15.90
N TYR A 37 19.15 3.78 -15.30
CA TYR A 37 19.66 3.54 -13.94
C TYR A 37 19.66 4.82 -13.12
N ILE A 38 19.37 4.68 -11.82
CA ILE A 38 19.58 5.71 -10.79
C ILE A 38 20.91 5.42 -10.12
N ILE A 39 21.76 6.42 -10.04
CA ILE A 39 23.10 6.35 -9.43
C ILE A 39 23.14 7.28 -8.24
N GLU A 40 23.48 6.77 -7.06
CA GLU A 40 23.83 7.56 -5.88
C GLU A 40 25.34 7.70 -5.77
N TYR A 41 25.84 8.89 -5.49
CA TYR A 41 27.25 9.16 -5.28
C TYR A 41 27.62 9.12 -3.79
N HIS A 42 28.87 8.82 -3.49
CA HIS A 42 29.39 8.95 -2.12
C HIS A 42 29.35 10.43 -1.69
N GLU A 43 29.21 10.65 -0.38
CA GLU A 43 29.26 11.97 0.21
C GLU A 43 30.57 12.69 -0.16
N GLY A 44 30.49 13.95 -0.60
CA GLY A 44 31.61 14.75 -1.03
C GLY A 44 32.05 14.56 -2.49
N VAL A 45 31.48 13.63 -3.22
CA VAL A 45 31.69 13.48 -4.68
C VAL A 45 30.81 14.47 -5.42
N SER A 46 31.42 15.32 -6.24
CA SER A 46 30.66 16.25 -7.08
C SER A 46 30.10 15.56 -8.32
N HIS A 47 29.00 16.09 -8.88
CA HIS A 47 28.44 15.61 -10.15
C HIS A 47 29.50 15.63 -11.26
N ALA A 48 30.34 16.66 -11.30
CA ALA A 48 31.40 16.78 -12.30
C ALA A 48 32.46 15.67 -12.17
N ASP A 49 32.86 15.31 -10.95
CA ASP A 49 33.82 14.24 -10.69
C ASP A 49 33.20 12.87 -11.06
N ALA A 50 31.93 12.64 -10.70
CA ALA A 50 31.21 11.43 -11.06
C ALA A 50 31.06 11.26 -12.58
N HIS A 51 30.69 12.33 -13.29
CA HIS A 51 30.60 12.31 -14.75
C HIS A 51 31.95 12.10 -15.43
N ASN A 52 33.04 12.67 -14.87
CA ASN A 52 34.40 12.38 -15.33
C ASN A 52 34.76 10.91 -15.11
N GLY A 53 34.37 10.35 -13.96
CA GLY A 53 34.53 8.93 -13.66
C GLY A 53 33.83 8.03 -14.68
N LEU A 54 32.57 8.31 -15.02
CA LEU A 54 31.81 7.58 -16.04
C LEU A 54 32.51 7.62 -17.40
N LYS A 55 32.97 8.80 -17.84
CA LYS A 55 33.70 8.95 -19.12
C LYS A 55 35.03 8.20 -19.12
N THR A 56 35.80 8.25 -18.04
CA THR A 56 37.09 7.55 -17.97
C THR A 56 36.95 6.03 -17.96
N HIS A 57 35.80 5.50 -17.55
CA HIS A 57 35.44 4.09 -17.61
C HIS A 57 34.77 3.71 -18.94
N ALA A 58 34.84 4.56 -19.95
CA ALA A 58 34.29 4.36 -21.28
C ALA A 58 32.77 4.02 -21.31
N VAL A 59 32.03 4.48 -20.30
CA VAL A 59 30.57 4.36 -20.27
C VAL A 59 29.99 5.47 -21.18
N ASP A 60 29.31 5.08 -22.23
CA ASP A 60 28.51 6.01 -23.06
C ASP A 60 27.10 6.11 -22.44
N TYR A 61 26.68 7.31 -22.08
CA TYR A 61 25.44 7.53 -21.35
C TYR A 61 24.77 8.86 -21.71
N LYS A 62 23.47 8.91 -21.48
CA LYS A 62 22.65 10.12 -21.53
C LYS A 62 22.05 10.38 -20.15
N VAL A 63 22.25 11.59 -19.62
CA VAL A 63 21.62 12.01 -18.36
C VAL A 63 20.13 12.18 -18.58
N ARG A 64 19.32 11.62 -17.68
CA ARG A 64 17.87 11.77 -17.61
C ARG A 64 17.49 12.85 -16.59
N ASN A 65 17.97 12.71 -15.34
CA ASN A 65 17.82 13.70 -14.26
C ASN A 65 19.11 13.82 -13.45
N GLU A 66 19.35 14.98 -12.85
CA GLU A 66 20.38 15.21 -11.83
C GLU A 66 19.73 15.59 -10.50
N TYR A 67 20.19 14.98 -9.42
CA TYR A 67 19.63 15.16 -8.08
C TYR A 67 20.66 15.76 -7.14
N LYS A 68 20.33 16.89 -6.53
CA LYS A 68 21.25 17.59 -5.62
C LYS A 68 21.14 17.09 -4.18
N ILE A 69 19.94 16.78 -3.72
CA ILE A 69 19.68 16.36 -2.35
C ILE A 69 19.94 14.87 -2.19
N PHE A 70 19.53 14.07 -3.17
CA PHE A 70 19.85 12.64 -3.27
C PHE A 70 21.34 12.40 -3.56
N ASN A 71 22.06 13.42 -4.06
CA ASN A 71 23.45 13.35 -4.51
C ASN A 71 23.68 12.27 -5.54
N GLY A 72 23.03 12.39 -6.68
CA GLY A 72 23.07 11.37 -7.73
C GLY A 72 22.50 11.82 -9.05
N ALA A 73 22.33 10.88 -9.97
CA ALA A 73 21.70 11.11 -11.25
C ALA A 73 20.94 9.89 -11.73
N SER A 74 19.96 10.08 -12.63
CA SER A 74 19.48 9.00 -13.47
C SER A 74 20.04 9.14 -14.88
N ILE A 75 20.46 8.01 -15.45
CA ILE A 75 21.09 7.95 -16.78
C ILE A 75 20.53 6.80 -17.59
N THR A 76 20.60 6.92 -18.90
CA THR A 76 20.39 5.80 -19.84
C THR A 76 21.73 5.43 -20.45
N VAL A 77 22.05 4.15 -20.49
CA VAL A 77 23.26 3.56 -21.12
C VAL A 77 22.87 2.77 -22.36
N ASN A 78 23.86 2.34 -23.16
CA ASN A 78 23.59 1.64 -24.42
C ASN A 78 23.20 0.18 -24.22
N SER A 79 23.62 -0.45 -23.11
CA SER A 79 23.34 -1.85 -22.84
C SER A 79 23.21 -2.13 -21.34
N GLU A 80 22.60 -3.24 -21.00
CA GLU A 80 22.54 -3.72 -19.61
C GLU A 80 23.95 -4.01 -19.04
N HIS A 81 24.87 -4.44 -19.90
CA HIS A 81 26.28 -4.63 -19.52
C HIS A 81 26.92 -3.32 -19.03
N ASP A 82 26.67 -2.20 -19.74
CA ASP A 82 27.15 -0.87 -19.33
C ASP A 82 26.51 -0.45 -18.01
N GLY A 83 25.23 -0.79 -17.79
CA GLY A 83 24.52 -0.56 -16.54
C GLY A 83 25.19 -1.25 -15.35
N HIS A 84 25.58 -2.50 -15.50
CA HIS A 84 26.31 -3.22 -14.46
C HIS A 84 27.70 -2.61 -14.18
N ALA A 85 28.38 -2.07 -15.20
CA ALA A 85 29.69 -1.44 -15.04
C ALA A 85 29.63 -0.16 -14.19
N LEU A 86 28.47 0.50 -14.06
CA LEU A 86 28.30 1.75 -13.30
C LEU A 86 28.73 1.63 -11.83
N ALA A 87 28.50 0.49 -11.19
CA ALA A 87 28.89 0.29 -9.80
C ALA A 87 30.42 0.22 -9.58
N SER A 88 31.21 0.02 -10.67
CA SER A 88 32.70 0.04 -10.59
C SER A 88 33.28 1.43 -10.74
N VAL A 89 32.48 2.42 -11.11
CA VAL A 89 32.95 3.79 -11.32
C VAL A 89 33.31 4.42 -9.98
N PRO A 90 34.54 4.95 -9.82
CA PRO A 90 34.93 5.63 -8.59
C PRO A 90 33.97 6.77 -8.24
N GLY A 91 33.52 6.80 -6.98
CA GLY A 91 32.59 7.80 -6.50
C GLY A 91 31.13 7.37 -6.53
N VAL A 92 30.80 6.26 -7.22
CA VAL A 92 29.47 5.66 -7.19
C VAL A 92 29.30 4.85 -5.89
N LYS A 93 28.19 5.08 -5.21
CA LYS A 93 27.84 4.40 -3.96
C LYS A 93 26.82 3.29 -4.20
N ASN A 94 25.73 3.62 -4.89
CA ASN A 94 24.67 2.69 -5.24
C ASN A 94 24.20 2.90 -6.67
N VAL A 95 23.72 1.81 -7.29
CA VAL A 95 23.12 1.81 -8.62
C VAL A 95 21.83 0.99 -8.57
N TRP A 96 20.72 1.53 -9.03
CA TRP A 96 19.44 0.85 -9.17
C TRP A 96 18.92 0.98 -10.60
N HIS A 97 18.15 0.01 -11.08
CA HIS A 97 17.33 0.22 -12.27
C HIS A 97 16.28 1.30 -12.01
N VAL A 98 15.87 2.01 -13.05
CA VAL A 98 14.70 2.89 -12.97
C VAL A 98 13.45 2.01 -12.98
N SER A 99 12.82 1.83 -11.83
CA SER A 99 11.56 1.10 -11.70
C SER A 99 10.40 1.93 -12.26
N ILE A 100 9.38 1.26 -12.80
CA ILE A 100 8.12 1.89 -13.23
C ILE A 100 7.07 1.62 -12.16
N TYR A 101 6.49 2.68 -11.62
CA TYR A 101 5.38 2.66 -10.70
C TYR A 101 4.08 2.80 -11.48
N ASP A 102 3.18 1.86 -11.35
CA ASP A 102 1.87 1.93 -11.98
C ASP A 102 1.05 3.09 -11.40
N MET A 103 0.23 3.69 -12.25
CA MET A 103 -0.73 4.70 -11.79
C MET A 103 -1.69 4.03 -10.81
N PRO A 104 -1.90 4.60 -9.61
CA PRO A 104 -2.78 4.01 -8.61
C PRO A 104 -4.19 3.80 -9.18
N LYS A 105 -4.69 2.57 -9.13
CA LYS A 105 -6.05 2.24 -9.52
C LYS A 105 -6.95 2.32 -8.30
N THR A 106 -8.11 2.89 -8.52
CA THR A 106 -9.12 3.12 -7.48
C THR A 106 -10.45 2.59 -7.98
N GLN A 107 -11.21 1.99 -7.07
CA GLN A 107 -12.58 1.59 -7.36
C GLN A 107 -13.46 2.84 -7.43
N LYS A 108 -14.08 3.08 -8.58
CA LYS A 108 -15.03 4.19 -8.77
C LYS A 108 -16.42 3.74 -8.37
N VAL A 109 -17.07 4.50 -7.50
CA VAL A 109 -18.48 4.34 -7.14
C VAL A 109 -19.25 5.54 -7.65
N THR A 110 -20.31 5.32 -8.42
CA THR A 110 -21.11 6.41 -9.02
C THR A 110 -22.15 6.88 -8.03
N ALA A 111 -21.93 8.01 -7.36
CA ALA A 111 -22.92 8.63 -6.45
C ALA A 111 -23.90 9.53 -7.19
N LYS A 112 -25.21 9.40 -6.92
CA LYS A 112 -26.25 10.37 -7.24
C LYS A 112 -26.85 10.93 -5.95
N LYS A 113 -27.12 12.24 -6.00
CA LYS A 113 -27.59 13.17 -4.97
C LYS A 113 -28.53 12.63 -3.90
N THR A 114 -28.13 12.59 -2.61
CA THR A 114 -28.96 12.78 -1.40
C THR A 114 -28.14 12.95 -0.10
N ASP A 115 -28.62 13.76 0.79
CA ASP A 115 -28.48 13.95 2.25
C ASP A 115 -27.14 14.45 2.90
N PRO A 116 -27.24 15.29 3.99
CA PRO A 116 -26.13 16.12 4.50
C PRO A 116 -25.07 15.43 5.37
N LEU A 117 -24.93 14.13 5.33
CA LEU A 117 -24.02 13.35 6.21
C LEU A 117 -22.60 13.14 5.66
N ALA A 118 -22.16 13.90 4.66
CA ALA A 118 -20.91 13.71 3.94
C ALA A 118 -19.61 14.03 4.75
N ILE A 119 -19.71 14.38 6.02
CA ILE A 119 -18.55 14.70 6.89
C ILE A 119 -18.33 13.59 7.92
N SER A 120 -18.76 12.38 7.62
CA SER A 120 -18.70 11.25 8.56
C SER A 120 -17.25 10.86 8.91
N ASP A 121 -16.33 10.92 7.96
CA ASP A 121 -14.90 10.68 8.14
C ASP A 121 -14.27 11.66 9.14
N HIS A 122 -14.67 12.94 9.10
CA HIS A 122 -14.20 13.95 10.06
C HIS A 122 -14.68 13.69 11.49
N HIS A 123 -15.90 13.16 11.63
CA HIS A 123 -16.42 12.77 12.95
C HIS A 123 -15.64 11.60 13.56
N MET A 124 -15.22 10.62 12.74
CA MET A 124 -14.44 9.48 13.20
C MET A 124 -13.05 9.88 13.76
N THR A 125 -12.52 11.00 13.29
CA THR A 125 -11.13 11.44 13.53
C THR A 125 -11.04 12.70 14.38
N GLY A 126 -12.20 13.36 14.67
CA GLY A 126 -12.30 14.60 15.43
C GLY A 126 -11.89 15.86 14.66
N VAL A 127 -11.74 15.77 13.33
CA VAL A 127 -11.44 16.92 12.45
C VAL A 127 -12.58 17.92 12.46
N ASP A 128 -13.84 17.49 12.51
CA ASP A 128 -15.02 18.32 12.67
C ASP A 128 -14.92 19.27 13.87
N VAL A 129 -14.54 18.74 15.03
CA VAL A 129 -14.33 19.52 16.26
C VAL A 129 -13.17 20.51 16.09
N LEU A 130 -12.09 20.12 15.41
CA LEU A 130 -10.97 21.02 15.13
C LEU A 130 -11.38 22.19 14.23
N HIS A 131 -12.20 21.94 13.21
CA HIS A 131 -12.76 22.97 12.35
C HIS A 131 -13.73 23.89 13.10
N GLU A 132 -14.71 23.31 13.80
CA GLU A 132 -15.80 24.06 14.41
C GLU A 132 -15.37 24.82 15.67
N LYS A 133 -14.70 24.15 16.59
CA LYS A 133 -14.37 24.71 17.90
C LYS A 133 -13.00 25.41 17.91
N TYR A 134 -11.99 24.80 17.27
CA TYR A 134 -10.62 25.30 17.35
C TYR A 134 -10.22 26.14 16.14
N LYS A 135 -11.07 26.20 15.09
CA LYS A 135 -10.84 26.96 13.85
C LYS A 135 -9.52 26.61 13.16
N LEU A 136 -9.11 25.35 13.25
CA LEU A 136 -7.94 24.83 12.58
C LEU A 136 -8.32 24.39 11.18
N THR A 137 -7.60 24.86 10.16
CA THR A 137 -7.92 24.70 8.74
C THR A 137 -6.67 24.39 7.88
N GLY A 138 -5.51 24.20 8.53
CA GLY A 138 -4.22 24.02 7.86
C GLY A 138 -3.62 25.32 7.30
N LYS A 139 -4.15 26.48 7.69
CA LYS A 139 -3.69 27.79 7.23
C LYS A 139 -2.19 28.00 7.48
N GLY A 140 -1.47 28.42 6.42
CA GLY A 140 -0.04 28.70 6.47
C GLY A 140 0.86 27.48 6.27
N VAL A 141 0.27 26.31 6.02
CA VAL A 141 1.01 25.06 5.70
C VAL A 141 0.99 24.84 4.19
N LYS A 142 2.14 24.41 3.65
CA LYS A 142 2.31 24.07 2.23
C LYS A 142 2.37 22.54 2.06
N VAL A 143 1.58 22.01 1.16
CA VAL A 143 1.48 20.58 0.89
C VAL A 143 1.79 20.28 -0.57
N GLY A 144 2.81 19.46 -0.81
CA GLY A 144 3.12 18.92 -2.13
C GLY A 144 2.35 17.65 -2.42
N VAL A 145 1.63 17.59 -3.54
CA VAL A 145 0.96 16.38 -4.05
C VAL A 145 1.77 15.89 -5.23
N ILE A 146 2.43 14.73 -5.07
CA ILE A 146 3.19 14.04 -6.12
C ILE A 146 2.28 12.93 -6.65
N ASP A 147 1.65 13.18 -7.83
CA ASP A 147 0.56 12.35 -8.33
C ASP A 147 0.29 12.62 -9.84
N THR A 148 -0.94 12.41 -10.32
CA THR A 148 -1.40 12.67 -11.70
C THR A 148 -1.58 14.15 -12.03
N GLY A 149 -1.27 15.06 -11.11
CA GLY A 149 -1.55 16.50 -11.21
C GLY A 149 -2.77 16.90 -10.38
N ILE A 150 -3.23 18.14 -10.54
CA ILE A 150 -4.45 18.67 -9.91
C ILE A 150 -5.25 19.46 -10.96
N ASP A 151 -6.55 19.20 -11.10
CA ASP A 151 -7.42 20.14 -11.82
C ASP A 151 -7.57 21.44 -11.01
N TYR A 152 -6.60 22.30 -11.17
CA TYR A 152 -6.53 23.57 -10.44
C TYR A 152 -7.66 24.54 -10.81
N ASN A 153 -8.42 24.29 -11.88
CA ASN A 153 -9.62 25.09 -12.24
C ASN A 153 -10.84 24.74 -11.40
N HIS A 154 -10.79 23.60 -10.68
CA HIS A 154 -11.92 23.11 -9.90
C HIS A 154 -12.32 24.12 -8.80
N PRO A 155 -13.62 24.45 -8.64
CA PRO A 155 -14.08 25.47 -7.69
C PRO A 155 -13.78 25.15 -6.21
N ALA A 156 -13.62 23.88 -5.85
CA ALA A 156 -13.23 23.48 -4.49
C ALA A 156 -11.80 23.91 -4.12
N PHE A 157 -10.97 24.27 -5.09
CA PHE A 157 -9.63 24.82 -4.89
C PHE A 157 -9.58 26.34 -5.05
N ALA A 158 -10.73 26.99 -5.17
CA ALA A 158 -10.80 28.45 -5.27
C ALA A 158 -10.23 29.13 -4.02
N ALA A 159 -9.53 30.25 -4.23
CA ALA A 159 -9.16 31.14 -3.14
C ALA A 159 -10.42 31.76 -2.52
N LYS A 160 -10.33 32.26 -1.28
CA LYS A 160 -11.46 32.86 -0.57
C LYS A 160 -12.09 34.00 -1.40
N GLY A 161 -13.38 33.85 -1.70
CA GLY A 161 -14.15 34.82 -2.49
C GLY A 161 -14.10 34.59 -4.00
N ALA A 162 -13.30 33.66 -4.51
CA ALA A 162 -13.29 33.24 -5.91
C ALA A 162 -14.28 32.08 -6.14
N THR A 163 -14.77 31.95 -7.37
CA THR A 163 -15.67 30.86 -7.78
C THR A 163 -15.01 29.79 -8.61
N LYS A 164 -13.75 29.98 -8.97
CA LYS A 164 -12.91 29.07 -9.74
C LYS A 164 -11.52 29.02 -9.12
N GLY A 165 -10.92 27.85 -9.07
CA GLY A 165 -9.53 27.68 -8.69
C GLY A 165 -8.57 28.20 -9.76
N CYS A 166 -7.27 28.24 -9.45
CA CYS A 166 -6.23 28.65 -10.38
C CYS A 166 -4.87 28.04 -10.00
N PHE A 167 -3.98 27.98 -10.98
CA PHE A 167 -2.58 27.70 -10.80
C PHE A 167 -1.74 28.93 -11.15
N ALA A 168 -0.82 29.28 -10.27
CA ALA A 168 0.16 30.32 -10.59
C ALA A 168 1.44 30.03 -9.82
N ARG A 169 2.46 29.51 -10.48
CA ARG A 169 3.73 29.17 -9.86
C ARG A 169 4.31 30.38 -9.14
N ASN A 170 4.52 30.26 -7.83
CA ASN A 170 4.90 31.35 -6.92
C ASN A 170 3.88 32.48 -6.83
N GLY A 171 2.62 32.24 -7.25
CA GLY A 171 1.53 33.23 -7.22
C GLY A 171 0.88 33.35 -5.85
N LYS A 172 0.52 34.62 -5.47
CA LYS A 172 -0.07 34.88 -4.14
C LYS A 172 -1.60 34.67 -4.06
N ASN A 173 -2.28 34.56 -5.20
CA ASN A 173 -3.75 34.56 -5.26
C ASN A 173 -4.37 33.22 -5.62
N CYS A 174 -3.55 32.20 -5.88
CA CYS A 174 -3.99 30.83 -6.15
C CYS A 174 -3.63 29.93 -4.98
N ARG A 175 -4.52 29.01 -4.62
CA ARG A 175 -4.21 27.99 -3.59
C ARG A 175 -3.22 26.97 -4.11
N ILE A 176 -3.21 26.69 -5.43
CA ILE A 176 -2.19 25.87 -6.07
C ILE A 176 -1.13 26.83 -6.60
N ALA A 177 -0.11 27.06 -5.76
CA ALA A 177 0.90 28.09 -5.95
C ALA A 177 2.27 27.56 -6.32
N HIS A 178 2.47 26.26 -6.33
CA HIS A 178 3.72 25.58 -6.67
C HIS A 178 3.42 24.35 -7.53
N GLY A 179 4.43 23.82 -8.23
CA GLY A 179 4.27 22.60 -8.98
C GLY A 179 4.90 22.64 -10.37
N TRP A 180 4.86 21.50 -11.05
CA TRP A 180 5.43 21.26 -12.37
C TRP A 180 4.86 19.98 -12.97
N ASP A 181 4.71 19.91 -14.29
CA ASP A 181 4.53 18.65 -15.02
C ASP A 181 5.89 18.11 -15.44
N PHE A 182 6.29 16.95 -14.93
CA PHE A 182 7.54 16.28 -15.23
C PHE A 182 7.48 15.43 -16.49
N VAL A 183 6.31 15.18 -17.05
CA VAL A 183 6.13 14.06 -17.98
C VAL A 183 5.33 14.35 -19.25
N GLY A 184 4.27 15.19 -19.17
CA GLY A 184 3.33 15.45 -20.26
C GLY A 184 2.28 14.33 -20.44
N ASP A 185 1.19 14.64 -21.14
CA ASP A 185 -0.03 13.81 -21.25
C ASP A 185 0.21 12.40 -21.80
N ALA A 186 1.10 12.24 -22.77
CA ALA A 186 1.35 10.97 -23.47
C ALA A 186 2.35 10.06 -22.77
N TYR A 187 2.85 10.45 -21.60
CA TYR A 187 3.78 9.63 -20.84
C TYR A 187 3.08 8.40 -20.24
N ASN A 188 3.78 7.24 -20.28
CA ASN A 188 3.24 5.98 -19.77
C ASN A 188 4.23 5.17 -18.92
N GLY A 189 5.37 5.80 -18.53
CA GLY A 189 6.45 5.13 -17.80
C GLY A 189 7.54 4.56 -18.68
N GLY A 190 7.22 4.03 -19.86
CA GLY A 190 8.17 3.40 -20.78
C GLY A 190 8.72 4.33 -21.87
N ASN A 191 8.04 5.43 -22.15
CA ASN A 191 8.45 6.39 -23.18
C ASN A 191 9.22 7.60 -22.59
N THR A 192 9.73 8.46 -23.45
CA THR A 192 10.47 9.65 -23.02
C THR A 192 9.52 10.72 -22.48
N PRO A 193 9.72 11.22 -21.24
CA PRO A 193 8.97 12.34 -20.68
C PRO A 193 9.11 13.61 -21.54
N LYS A 194 8.04 14.43 -21.57
CA LYS A 194 8.01 15.76 -22.19
C LYS A 194 7.52 16.77 -21.16
N PRO A 195 8.39 17.18 -20.21
CA PRO A 195 8.03 18.09 -19.14
C PRO A 195 7.52 19.44 -19.64
N ASP A 196 6.56 20.04 -18.93
CA ASP A 196 6.14 21.41 -19.14
C ASP A 196 5.73 22.12 -17.84
N GLY A 197 5.16 23.31 -17.92
CA GLY A 197 4.80 24.09 -16.73
C GLY A 197 3.37 23.87 -16.24
N ASP A 198 2.60 22.97 -16.83
CA ASP A 198 1.16 22.80 -16.59
C ASP A 198 0.83 21.49 -15.88
N PRO A 199 0.71 21.47 -14.54
CA PRO A 199 0.41 20.27 -13.78
C PRO A 199 -1.09 19.92 -13.78
N MET A 200 -1.82 20.17 -14.86
CA MET A 200 -3.23 19.84 -15.02
C MET A 200 -3.43 18.32 -14.97
N ASP A 201 -4.39 17.89 -14.18
CA ASP A 201 -4.75 16.48 -14.05
C ASP A 201 -5.70 16.05 -15.18
N CYS A 202 -5.33 15.00 -15.90
CA CYS A 202 -6.17 14.37 -16.93
C CYS A 202 -6.61 12.94 -16.57
N ALA A 203 -6.04 12.35 -15.50
CA ALA A 203 -6.34 11.00 -15.04
C ALA A 203 -7.33 10.99 -13.84
N GLY A 204 -7.18 11.94 -12.91
CA GLY A 204 -8.13 12.24 -11.86
C GLY A 204 -7.74 11.83 -10.44
N HIS A 205 -6.74 10.96 -10.30
CA HIS A 205 -6.33 10.47 -8.99
C HIS A 205 -5.76 11.60 -8.11
N GLY A 206 -4.85 12.43 -8.63
CA GLY A 206 -4.25 13.55 -7.90
C GLY A 206 -5.24 14.65 -7.51
N SER A 207 -6.24 14.93 -8.37
CA SER A 207 -7.33 15.85 -8.03
C SER A 207 -8.18 15.31 -6.87
N HIS A 208 -8.41 13.98 -6.82
CA HIS A 208 -9.16 13.36 -5.75
C HIS A 208 -8.38 13.44 -4.43
N VAL A 209 -7.11 13.10 -4.46
CA VAL A 209 -6.17 13.21 -3.35
C VAL A 209 -6.10 14.64 -2.80
N ALA A 210 -5.94 15.63 -3.68
CA ALA A 210 -5.89 17.04 -3.27
C ALA A 210 -7.20 17.50 -2.61
N GLY A 211 -8.35 17.01 -3.06
CA GLY A 211 -9.64 17.31 -2.47
C GLY A 211 -9.79 16.79 -1.03
N ILE A 212 -9.27 15.59 -0.75
CA ILE A 212 -9.26 15.03 0.61
C ILE A 212 -8.37 15.86 1.54
N ILE A 213 -7.20 16.28 1.06
CA ILE A 213 -6.32 17.15 1.84
C ILE A 213 -7.03 18.43 2.23
N GLY A 214 -7.68 19.12 1.28
CA GLY A 214 -8.21 20.43 1.61
C GLY A 214 -9.10 21.06 0.53
N GLY A 215 -9.82 20.27 -0.26
CA GLY A 215 -10.90 20.78 -1.10
C GLY A 215 -12.00 21.41 -0.24
N ASN A 216 -12.63 22.48 -0.70
CA ASN A 216 -13.77 23.06 -0.02
C ASN A 216 -14.96 23.10 -0.98
N ALA A 217 -15.87 22.18 -0.82
CA ALA A 217 -17.07 22.01 -1.64
C ALA A 217 -18.37 22.22 -0.84
N LEU A 218 -18.33 22.96 0.27
CA LEU A 218 -19.50 23.22 1.11
C LEU A 218 -20.55 24.09 0.44
N ASP A 219 -20.13 25.14 -0.29
CA ASP A 219 -21.03 26.18 -0.83
C ASP A 219 -20.89 26.39 -2.34
N ILE A 220 -20.52 25.36 -3.10
CA ILE A 220 -20.32 25.47 -4.54
C ILE A 220 -21.68 25.69 -5.24
N LYS A 221 -21.81 26.81 -5.95
CA LYS A 221 -23.02 27.22 -6.68
C LYS A 221 -22.93 26.93 -8.19
N VAL A 222 -21.71 26.71 -8.71
CA VAL A 222 -21.45 26.43 -10.13
C VAL A 222 -21.52 24.94 -10.44
N ASN A 223 -21.81 24.56 -11.68
CA ASN A 223 -21.82 23.18 -12.10
C ASN A 223 -20.39 22.74 -12.51
N PRO A 224 -20.02 21.44 -12.29
CA PRO A 224 -20.81 20.45 -11.58
C PRO A 224 -20.88 20.75 -10.07
N LYS A 225 -22.05 20.53 -9.46
CA LYS A 225 -22.17 20.58 -8.00
C LYS A 225 -21.77 19.26 -7.40
N PRO A 226 -21.16 19.26 -6.20
CA PRO A 226 -20.92 18.01 -5.51
C PRO A 226 -22.25 17.29 -5.24
N PRO A 227 -22.28 15.95 -5.31
CA PRO A 227 -23.47 15.18 -4.94
C PRO A 227 -23.87 15.47 -3.48
N GLN A 228 -22.88 15.76 -2.65
CA GLN A 228 -23.04 16.27 -1.28
C GLN A 228 -21.98 17.32 -0.97
N PRO A 229 -22.29 18.33 -0.12
CA PRO A 229 -21.28 19.25 0.37
C PRO A 229 -20.24 18.52 1.19
N PHE A 230 -18.96 18.79 0.93
CA PHE A 230 -17.85 18.24 1.73
C PHE A 230 -16.73 19.28 1.86
N VAL A 231 -15.85 19.01 2.83
CA VAL A 231 -14.65 19.80 3.04
C VAL A 231 -13.48 18.84 3.33
N GLY A 232 -12.31 19.11 2.80
CA GLY A 232 -11.10 18.35 3.10
C GLY A 232 -10.61 18.62 4.54
N VAL A 233 -9.63 17.82 4.97
CA VAL A 233 -9.09 17.85 6.33
C VAL A 233 -8.47 19.21 6.67
N ALA A 234 -7.79 19.85 5.73
CA ALA A 234 -7.06 21.10 5.91
C ALA A 234 -7.40 22.11 4.78
N PRO A 235 -8.61 22.71 4.79
CA PRO A 235 -9.14 23.45 3.64
C PRO A 235 -8.46 24.79 3.33
N GLU A 236 -7.50 25.25 4.12
CA GLU A 236 -6.75 26.49 3.88
C GLU A 236 -5.25 26.25 3.62
N VAL A 237 -4.82 25.02 3.31
CA VAL A 237 -3.44 24.76 2.87
C VAL A 237 -3.15 25.38 1.51
N THR A 238 -1.88 25.65 1.26
CA THR A 238 -1.35 25.98 -0.06
C THR A 238 -0.75 24.73 -0.69
N TYR A 239 -1.05 24.49 -1.97
CA TYR A 239 -0.59 23.28 -2.67
C TYR A 239 0.60 23.53 -3.59
N GLY A 240 1.42 22.49 -3.72
CA GLY A 240 2.26 22.21 -4.88
C GLY A 240 1.72 21.01 -5.64
N ALA A 241 1.48 21.13 -6.94
CA ALA A 241 1.05 20.07 -7.83
C ALA A 241 2.24 19.56 -8.63
N TYR A 242 2.75 18.36 -8.31
CA TYR A 242 3.91 17.75 -8.98
C TYR A 242 3.41 16.55 -9.77
N ARG A 243 3.16 16.77 -11.06
CA ARG A 243 2.62 15.77 -11.95
C ARG A 243 3.72 14.85 -12.44
N ILE A 244 3.58 13.57 -12.12
CA ILE A 244 4.56 12.51 -12.48
C ILE A 244 3.96 11.42 -13.37
N PHE A 245 2.64 11.40 -13.55
CA PHE A 245 1.95 10.49 -14.46
C PHE A 245 1.38 11.24 -15.67
N GLY A 246 1.38 10.60 -16.83
CA GLY A 246 0.58 11.04 -17.96
C GLY A 246 -0.92 10.83 -17.74
N CYS A 247 -1.70 10.78 -18.80
CA CYS A 247 -3.14 10.50 -18.66
C CYS A 247 -3.42 9.01 -18.45
N THR A 248 -2.47 8.13 -18.74
CA THR A 248 -2.54 6.67 -18.56
C THR A 248 -1.15 6.09 -18.33
N GLY A 249 -1.07 4.86 -17.84
CA GLY A 249 0.19 4.12 -17.65
C GLY A 249 0.88 4.40 -16.34
N GLY A 250 2.20 4.23 -16.28
CA GLY A 250 3.02 4.35 -15.09
C GLY A 250 3.96 5.55 -15.08
N SER A 251 4.82 5.63 -14.06
CA SER A 251 5.87 6.64 -13.92
C SER A 251 7.20 6.00 -13.55
N GLY A 252 8.29 6.48 -14.14
CA GLY A 252 9.63 6.08 -13.75
C GLY A 252 10.01 6.63 -12.37
N GLU A 253 10.66 5.83 -11.56
CA GLU A 253 11.13 6.22 -10.22
C GLU A 253 12.04 7.45 -10.25
N ASP A 254 12.82 7.61 -11.32
CA ASP A 254 13.68 8.76 -11.53
C ASP A 254 12.91 10.09 -11.67
N VAL A 255 11.69 10.04 -12.20
CA VAL A 255 10.77 11.19 -12.25
C VAL A 255 10.21 11.48 -10.84
N ILE A 256 9.89 10.45 -10.06
CA ILE A 256 9.42 10.58 -8.67
C ILE A 256 10.47 11.31 -7.82
N LEU A 257 11.75 10.90 -7.91
CA LEU A 257 12.84 11.56 -7.20
C LEU A 257 12.98 13.05 -7.57
N ALA A 258 12.87 13.37 -8.86
CA ALA A 258 12.93 14.75 -9.34
C ALA A 258 11.77 15.60 -8.77
N ALA A 259 10.57 15.02 -8.68
CA ALA A 259 9.42 15.69 -8.11
C ALA A 259 9.57 15.90 -6.59
N MET A 260 10.10 14.93 -5.85
CA MET A 260 10.39 15.06 -4.41
C MET A 260 11.40 16.17 -4.13
N GLU A 261 12.47 16.26 -4.91
CA GLU A 261 13.46 17.35 -4.76
C GLU A 261 12.87 18.72 -5.09
N LEU A 262 12.06 18.82 -6.15
CA LEU A 262 11.43 20.08 -6.48
C LEU A 262 10.43 20.50 -5.41
N ALA A 263 9.65 19.60 -4.85
CA ALA A 263 8.73 19.88 -3.77
C ALA A 263 9.47 20.44 -2.53
N PHE A 264 10.61 19.85 -2.18
CA PHE A 264 11.44 20.36 -1.12
C PHE A 264 11.99 21.77 -1.42
N ASN A 265 12.50 21.99 -2.64
CA ASN A 265 13.07 23.28 -3.07
C ASN A 265 11.99 24.38 -3.15
N ASP A 266 10.74 24.04 -3.47
CA ASP A 266 9.57 24.94 -3.43
C ASP A 266 9.13 25.25 -1.97
N GLY A 267 9.76 24.61 -0.98
CA GLY A 267 9.50 24.80 0.44
C GLY A 267 8.20 24.20 0.92
N MET A 268 7.82 23.02 0.38
CA MET A 268 6.71 22.27 0.92
C MET A 268 7.03 21.78 2.33
N ASP A 269 6.06 21.87 3.24
CA ASP A 269 6.19 21.39 4.60
C ASP A 269 5.92 19.88 4.68
N ILE A 270 5.05 19.39 3.79
CA ILE A 270 4.59 18.01 3.75
C ILE A 270 4.55 17.57 2.29
N ILE A 271 4.95 16.33 2.01
CA ILE A 271 4.72 15.64 0.73
C ILE A 271 3.70 14.52 0.94
N ASN A 272 2.71 14.46 0.05
CA ASN A 272 1.77 13.36 -0.11
C ASN A 272 2.17 12.51 -1.29
N MET A 273 2.35 11.19 -1.06
CA MET A 273 2.65 10.20 -2.08
C MET A 273 1.62 9.07 -2.00
N SER A 274 0.47 9.28 -2.66
CA SER A 274 -0.60 8.28 -2.75
C SER A 274 -0.30 7.23 -3.83
N LEU A 275 0.90 6.71 -3.83
CA LEU A 275 1.43 5.77 -4.81
C LEU A 275 2.39 4.80 -4.11
N GLY A 276 2.83 3.76 -4.80
CA GLY A 276 3.83 2.84 -4.30
C GLY A 276 3.93 1.59 -5.16
N GLY A 277 5.06 0.91 -5.08
CA GLY A 277 5.34 -0.37 -5.70
C GLY A 277 5.54 -1.47 -4.66
N GLY A 278 5.55 -2.71 -5.10
CA GLY A 278 5.72 -3.88 -4.24
C GLY A 278 7.18 -4.16 -3.87
N SER A 279 7.87 -3.26 -3.19
CA SER A 279 9.17 -3.55 -2.58
C SER A 279 9.03 -3.60 -1.08
N ALA A 280 9.31 -4.71 -0.46
CA ALA A 280 9.23 -4.82 0.99
C ALA A 280 10.46 -4.29 1.72
N TYR A 281 11.47 -3.85 1.01
CA TYR A 281 12.71 -3.33 1.57
C TYR A 281 12.82 -1.82 1.40
N LYS A 282 13.36 -1.15 2.42
CA LYS A 282 13.64 0.29 2.39
C LYS A 282 14.85 0.68 1.53
N ASP A 283 15.58 -0.30 1.01
CA ASP A 283 16.82 -0.10 0.27
C ASP A 283 16.54 0.27 -1.20
N ASN A 284 15.67 1.27 -1.38
CA ASN A 284 15.29 1.83 -2.67
C ASN A 284 15.54 3.36 -2.71
N PRO A 285 15.73 3.95 -3.89
CA PRO A 285 16.05 5.38 -4.03
C PRO A 285 14.99 6.31 -3.43
N THR A 286 13.71 5.97 -3.61
CA THR A 286 12.58 6.78 -3.10
C THR A 286 12.57 6.84 -1.58
N ALA A 287 12.76 5.70 -0.89
CA ALA A 287 12.85 5.67 0.57
C ALA A 287 14.10 6.41 1.07
N ALA A 288 15.26 6.26 0.40
CA ALA A 288 16.49 6.94 0.76
C ALA A 288 16.37 8.47 0.66
N LEU A 289 15.76 8.98 -0.41
CA LEU A 289 15.49 10.41 -0.55
C LEU A 289 14.45 10.88 0.48
N ALA A 290 13.39 10.11 0.72
CA ALA A 290 12.38 10.42 1.73
C ALA A 290 13.01 10.65 3.11
N GLU A 291 13.88 9.73 3.57
CA GLU A 291 14.60 9.87 4.84
C GLU A 291 15.47 11.14 4.87
N THR A 292 16.15 11.44 3.75
CA THR A 292 16.96 12.66 3.64
C THR A 292 16.11 13.92 3.77
N LEU A 293 14.94 13.98 3.11
CA LEU A 293 14.03 15.13 3.18
C LEU A 293 13.41 15.28 4.56
N ILE A 294 13.03 14.16 5.19
CA ILE A 294 12.48 14.17 6.56
C ILE A 294 13.55 14.64 7.56
N SER A 295 14.80 14.20 7.42
CA SER A 295 15.92 14.68 8.27
C SER A 295 16.13 16.20 8.16
N LYS A 296 15.72 16.81 7.05
CA LYS A 296 15.74 18.26 6.80
C LYS A 296 14.46 18.97 7.27
N GLY A 297 13.53 18.29 7.92
CA GLY A 297 12.35 18.84 8.59
C GLY A 297 11.03 18.66 7.85
N MET A 298 11.03 18.08 6.65
CA MET A 298 9.79 17.78 5.90
C MET A 298 9.01 16.63 6.56
N ALA A 299 7.70 16.58 6.38
CA ALA A 299 6.89 15.39 6.66
C ALA A 299 6.54 14.68 5.34
N LEU A 300 6.40 13.35 5.39
CA LEU A 300 6.03 12.56 4.23
C LEU A 300 5.00 11.49 4.64
N SER A 301 3.91 11.42 3.87
CA SER A 301 2.90 10.38 3.97
C SER A 301 2.90 9.55 2.69
N GLY A 302 3.06 8.23 2.81
CA GLY A 302 3.03 7.25 1.72
C GLY A 302 1.92 6.23 1.91
N ALA A 303 1.31 5.77 0.82
CA ALA A 303 0.28 4.74 0.86
C ALA A 303 0.88 3.38 1.28
N ALA A 304 0.17 2.63 2.13
CA ALA A 304 0.61 1.29 2.54
C ALA A 304 0.38 0.21 1.47
N GLY A 305 -0.40 0.52 0.42
CA GLY A 305 -0.75 -0.41 -0.65
C GLY A 305 -2.14 -1.03 -0.50
N ASN A 306 -2.64 -1.57 -1.62
CA ASN A 306 -3.99 -2.14 -1.73
C ASN A 306 -3.95 -3.66 -1.97
N ASP A 307 -2.89 -4.32 -1.48
CA ASP A 307 -2.61 -5.74 -1.68
C ASP A 307 -3.13 -6.64 -0.55
N GLY A 308 -4.17 -6.19 0.19
CA GLY A 308 -4.73 -6.95 1.31
C GLY A 308 -5.16 -8.37 0.94
N ALA A 309 -5.68 -8.58 -0.28
CA ALA A 309 -6.04 -9.88 -0.82
C ALA A 309 -4.85 -10.81 -1.11
N ASN A 310 -3.62 -10.27 -1.08
CA ASN A 310 -2.39 -11.05 -1.25
C ASN A 310 -1.77 -11.49 0.10
N GLY A 311 -2.38 -11.14 1.24
CA GLY A 311 -1.91 -11.53 2.57
C GLY A 311 -0.76 -10.66 3.10
N VAL A 312 0.07 -11.24 3.98
CA VAL A 312 1.12 -10.51 4.71
C VAL A 312 2.33 -10.14 3.86
N TRP A 313 3.13 -9.17 4.35
CA TRP A 313 4.37 -8.67 3.73
C TRP A 313 4.17 -8.01 2.36
N MET A 314 3.06 -7.29 2.19
CA MET A 314 2.72 -6.63 0.93
C MET A 314 2.60 -5.10 1.07
N VAL A 315 3.31 -4.50 2.05
CA VAL A 315 3.34 -3.04 2.20
C VAL A 315 4.16 -2.38 1.09
N SER A 316 3.63 -1.27 0.56
CA SER A 316 4.27 -0.46 -0.47
C SER A 316 5.49 0.30 0.05
N ASP A 317 6.44 0.53 -0.84
CA ASP A 317 7.77 1.07 -0.56
C ASP A 317 7.82 2.56 -0.20
N THR A 318 6.90 3.39 -0.68
CA THR A 318 6.90 4.85 -0.42
C THR A 318 6.78 5.22 1.05
N GLY A 319 6.19 4.34 1.87
CA GLY A 319 6.08 4.49 3.31
C GLY A 319 7.09 3.68 4.13
N LEU A 320 8.06 2.98 3.52
CA LEU A 320 8.97 2.06 4.23
C LEU A 320 10.13 2.74 4.93
N GLY A 321 10.42 3.99 4.67
CA GLY A 321 11.42 4.75 5.42
C GLY A 321 11.17 4.70 6.93
N ASP A 322 12.24 4.81 7.72
CA ASP A 322 12.14 4.73 9.19
C ASP A 322 11.31 5.88 9.78
N HIS A 323 11.30 7.04 9.11
CA HIS A 323 10.60 8.25 9.54
C HIS A 323 9.43 8.64 8.62
N ALA A 324 9.30 8.04 7.45
CA ALA A 324 8.12 8.19 6.59
C ALA A 324 6.87 7.57 7.24
N THR A 325 5.70 8.12 6.95
CA THR A 325 4.42 7.61 7.48
C THR A 325 3.75 6.71 6.46
N SER A 326 3.75 5.40 6.70
CA SER A 326 2.99 4.41 5.91
C SER A 326 1.54 4.37 6.38
N VAL A 327 0.59 4.59 5.47
CA VAL A 327 -0.81 4.85 5.80
C VAL A 327 -1.72 3.71 5.33
N ALA A 328 -2.36 3.03 6.30
CA ALA A 328 -3.41 2.04 6.07
C ALA A 328 -4.77 2.70 5.79
N SER A 329 -5.64 1.99 5.08
CA SER A 329 -7.03 2.41 4.86
C SER A 329 -7.96 1.82 5.92
N PHE A 330 -8.94 2.65 6.33
CA PHE A 330 -10.06 2.27 7.17
C PHE A 330 -11.38 2.59 6.46
N ASP A 331 -12.39 1.77 6.67
CA ASP A 331 -13.68 1.99 6.07
C ASP A 331 -14.39 3.18 6.73
N ASN A 332 -15.01 3.99 5.88
CA ASN A 332 -15.78 5.15 6.30
C ASN A 332 -17.04 4.71 7.08
N MET A 333 -17.73 5.64 7.69
CA MET A 333 -18.97 5.38 8.45
C MET A 333 -20.13 5.05 7.53
N TYR A 334 -20.14 5.61 6.33
CA TYR A 334 -21.21 5.46 5.35
C TYR A 334 -20.67 4.97 4.01
N ASP A 335 -21.47 4.13 3.35
CA ASP A 335 -21.36 3.82 1.95
C ASP A 335 -22.64 4.18 1.21
N TYR A 336 -22.55 4.32 -0.12
CA TYR A 336 -23.65 4.78 -0.96
C TYR A 336 -24.16 3.64 -1.82
N TYR A 337 -25.33 3.13 -1.47
CA TYR A 337 -25.99 2.06 -2.20
C TYR A 337 -27.27 2.54 -2.88
N ASN A 338 -27.57 1.93 -4.02
CA ASN A 338 -28.96 1.86 -4.44
C ASN A 338 -29.74 1.12 -3.33
N TYR A 339 -31.03 1.43 -3.19
CA TYR A 339 -31.83 0.79 -2.14
C TYR A 339 -33.15 0.27 -2.66
N ILE A 340 -33.61 -0.80 -2.08
CA ILE A 340 -34.99 -1.25 -2.22
C ILE A 340 -35.81 -0.69 -1.05
N THR A 341 -37.10 -0.45 -1.31
CA THR A 341 -38.08 -0.16 -0.26
C THR A 341 -39.07 -1.30 -0.19
N TYR A 342 -39.17 -1.90 0.98
CA TYR A 342 -40.11 -2.99 1.25
C TYR A 342 -40.83 -2.76 2.58
N GLY A 343 -42.18 -2.66 2.53
CA GLY A 343 -42.97 -2.35 3.72
C GLY A 343 -42.62 -1.02 4.38
N GLY A 344 -42.12 -0.03 3.60
CA GLY A 344 -41.72 1.29 4.09
C GLY A 344 -40.27 1.34 4.60
N VAL A 345 -39.54 0.22 4.68
CA VAL A 345 -38.12 0.16 5.09
C VAL A 345 -37.23 0.23 3.86
N LYS A 346 -36.20 1.09 3.91
CA LYS A 346 -35.13 1.19 2.90
C LYS A 346 -34.02 0.22 3.26
N MET A 347 -33.58 -0.58 2.30
CA MET A 347 -32.53 -1.59 2.42
C MET A 347 -31.52 -1.42 1.29
N PRO A 348 -30.24 -1.21 1.59
CA PRO A 348 -29.21 -1.10 0.55
C PRO A 348 -29.03 -2.42 -0.18
N PHE A 349 -28.63 -2.37 -1.47
CA PHE A 349 -28.37 -3.57 -2.25
C PHE A 349 -27.23 -3.34 -3.24
N SER A 350 -26.53 -4.44 -3.58
CA SER A 350 -25.64 -4.54 -4.73
C SER A 350 -26.31 -5.32 -5.86
N VAL A 351 -25.93 -5.06 -7.11
CA VAL A 351 -26.38 -5.81 -8.28
C VAL A 351 -25.32 -6.80 -8.74
N SER A 352 -25.77 -7.85 -9.43
CA SER A 352 -24.87 -8.84 -10.01
C SER A 352 -24.00 -8.26 -11.12
N GLU A 353 -22.71 -8.63 -11.13
CA GLU A 353 -21.70 -8.21 -12.12
C GLU A 353 -21.90 -8.82 -13.52
N ALA A 354 -22.76 -9.82 -13.67
CA ALA A 354 -23.04 -10.48 -14.94
C ALA A 354 -23.62 -9.54 -16.03
N TYR A 355 -23.79 -8.26 -15.72
CA TYR A 355 -24.40 -7.28 -16.59
C TYR A 355 -23.48 -6.08 -16.86
N ALA A 356 -22.83 -6.11 -18.01
CA ALA A 356 -22.08 -4.96 -18.56
C ALA A 356 -22.98 -3.77 -18.97
N LYS A 357 -24.30 -3.85 -18.76
CA LYS A 357 -25.29 -2.80 -19.04
C LYS A 357 -26.16 -2.58 -17.81
N PRO A 358 -26.70 -1.35 -17.58
CA PRO A 358 -27.61 -1.10 -16.48
C PRO A 358 -28.78 -2.08 -16.53
N ILE A 359 -28.95 -2.86 -15.46
CA ILE A 359 -30.07 -3.79 -15.33
C ILE A 359 -31.34 -2.96 -15.27
N THR A 360 -32.29 -3.27 -16.13
CA THR A 360 -33.66 -2.80 -15.92
C THR A 360 -34.25 -3.63 -14.78
N LEU A 361 -34.20 -3.11 -13.58
CA LEU A 361 -34.80 -3.75 -12.42
C LEU A 361 -36.31 -3.85 -12.65
N PRO A 362 -36.94 -4.96 -12.28
CA PRO A 362 -38.35 -5.14 -12.49
C PRO A 362 -39.13 -4.04 -11.76
N ASN A 363 -40.28 -3.65 -12.31
CA ASN A 363 -41.22 -2.78 -11.63
C ASN A 363 -41.58 -3.35 -10.26
N THR A 364 -42.31 -2.56 -9.45
CA THR A 364 -42.79 -3.00 -8.14
C THR A 364 -43.47 -4.38 -8.20
N LEU A 365 -42.81 -5.39 -7.62
CA LEU A 365 -43.23 -6.80 -7.65
C LEU A 365 -43.28 -7.40 -6.24
N PRO A 366 -44.21 -8.36 -5.98
CA PRO A 366 -44.24 -9.10 -4.73
C PRO A 366 -43.04 -10.04 -4.62
N ILE A 367 -42.62 -10.31 -3.38
CA ILE A 367 -41.57 -11.28 -3.10
C ILE A 367 -42.14 -12.65 -2.79
N VAL A 368 -41.33 -13.69 -3.02
CA VAL A 368 -41.56 -15.07 -2.59
C VAL A 368 -40.29 -15.60 -1.95
N PRO A 369 -40.22 -15.61 -0.62
CA PRO A 369 -39.07 -16.20 0.07
C PRO A 369 -39.17 -17.74 -0.01
N LEU A 370 -38.04 -18.41 -0.28
CA LEU A 370 -37.88 -19.85 -0.19
C LEU A 370 -37.69 -20.20 1.30
N LEU A 371 -38.71 -20.80 1.90
CA LEU A 371 -38.68 -21.12 3.33
C LEU A 371 -38.80 -22.61 3.59
N ASP A 372 -38.08 -23.10 4.58
CA ASP A 372 -38.26 -24.44 5.14
C ASP A 372 -39.56 -24.51 5.99
N ALA A 373 -39.85 -25.70 6.50
CA ALA A 373 -41.04 -25.95 7.35
C ALA A 373 -40.99 -25.15 8.71
N LYS A 374 -39.83 -24.65 9.12
CA LYS A 374 -39.65 -23.84 10.32
C LYS A 374 -39.66 -22.34 10.02
N GLY A 375 -39.73 -21.95 8.76
CA GLY A 375 -39.74 -20.54 8.33
C GLY A 375 -38.35 -19.95 8.13
N SER A 376 -37.29 -20.77 8.12
CA SER A 376 -35.92 -20.34 7.80
C SER A 376 -35.72 -20.23 6.30
N LEU A 377 -34.91 -19.26 5.89
CA LEU A 377 -34.62 -19.03 4.47
C LEU A 377 -33.73 -20.14 3.91
N LEU A 378 -34.15 -20.74 2.79
CA LEU A 378 -33.41 -21.75 2.02
C LEU A 378 -32.43 -21.08 1.06
N ASP A 379 -31.40 -21.81 0.65
CA ASP A 379 -30.29 -21.30 -0.17
C ASP A 379 -30.57 -21.19 -1.68
N GLY A 380 -31.68 -21.82 -2.17
CA GLY A 380 -32.01 -21.78 -3.57
C GLY A 380 -31.12 -22.66 -4.47
N CYS A 381 -30.32 -23.55 -3.90
CA CYS A 381 -29.42 -24.42 -4.64
C CYS A 381 -30.10 -25.67 -5.21
N ASP A 382 -31.15 -26.16 -4.54
CA ASP A 382 -31.96 -27.32 -5.03
C ASP A 382 -33.17 -26.82 -5.83
N PRO A 383 -33.35 -27.22 -7.10
CA PRO A 383 -34.54 -26.89 -7.89
C PRO A 383 -35.86 -27.26 -7.22
N ALA A 384 -35.88 -28.27 -6.35
CA ALA A 384 -37.09 -28.68 -5.64
C ALA A 384 -37.60 -27.60 -4.67
N GLN A 385 -36.76 -26.74 -4.16
CA GLN A 385 -37.14 -25.63 -3.30
C GLN A 385 -38.07 -24.61 -3.98
N TYR A 386 -37.95 -24.48 -5.31
CA TYR A 386 -38.78 -23.56 -6.10
C TYR A 386 -40.14 -24.16 -6.46
N THR A 387 -40.20 -25.45 -6.61
CA THR A 387 -41.50 -26.14 -6.95
C THR A 387 -42.49 -26.04 -5.78
N ALA A 388 -41.99 -25.98 -4.54
CA ALA A 388 -42.80 -25.91 -3.34
C ALA A 388 -43.58 -24.57 -3.20
N VAL A 389 -43.11 -23.48 -3.83
CA VAL A 389 -43.67 -22.13 -3.67
C VAL A 389 -44.63 -21.73 -4.81
N GLY A 390 -44.86 -22.61 -5.77
CA GLY A 390 -45.81 -22.42 -6.88
C GLY A 390 -45.28 -21.42 -7.95
N SER A 391 -46.15 -20.83 -8.75
CA SER A 391 -45.75 -19.94 -9.85
C SER A 391 -44.98 -18.72 -9.40
N LEU A 392 -43.80 -18.50 -10.01
CA LEU A 392 -42.90 -17.39 -9.76
C LEU A 392 -42.97 -16.27 -10.81
N LYS A 393 -43.84 -16.43 -11.81
CA LYS A 393 -44.06 -15.40 -12.83
C LYS A 393 -44.50 -14.08 -12.20
N ASN A 394 -43.87 -12.98 -12.55
CA ASN A 394 -44.08 -11.65 -12.00
C ASN A 394 -43.79 -11.56 -10.47
N LYS A 395 -42.82 -12.32 -9.99
CA LYS A 395 -42.41 -12.32 -8.59
C LYS A 395 -40.91 -12.31 -8.49
N ILE A 396 -40.43 -11.79 -7.33
CA ILE A 396 -39.02 -11.76 -6.95
C ILE A 396 -38.81 -12.85 -5.92
N VAL A 397 -37.93 -13.80 -6.20
CA VAL A 397 -37.56 -14.85 -5.26
C VAL A 397 -36.55 -14.29 -4.24
N VAL A 398 -36.68 -14.68 -2.96
CA VAL A 398 -35.71 -14.37 -1.91
C VAL A 398 -35.12 -15.66 -1.40
N ALA A 399 -33.78 -15.78 -1.41
CA ALA A 399 -33.03 -16.93 -0.95
C ALA A 399 -31.80 -16.53 -0.13
N LEU A 400 -31.30 -17.45 0.70
CA LEU A 400 -30.05 -17.25 1.46
C LEU A 400 -28.83 -17.34 0.54
N GLY A 401 -27.80 -16.54 0.83
CA GLY A 401 -26.55 -16.44 0.09
C GLY A 401 -25.48 -17.46 0.45
N ASP A 402 -25.81 -18.53 1.19
CA ASP A 402 -24.85 -19.56 1.57
C ASP A 402 -24.08 -20.13 0.36
N VAL A 403 -22.76 -19.96 0.35
CA VAL A 403 -21.88 -20.37 -0.75
C VAL A 403 -21.43 -21.83 -0.69
N THR A 404 -21.77 -22.56 0.39
CA THR A 404 -21.31 -23.93 0.62
C THR A 404 -21.91 -24.93 -0.38
N ASN A 405 -23.18 -24.73 -0.81
CA ASN A 405 -23.87 -25.65 -1.69
C ASN A 405 -23.82 -25.23 -3.16
N CYS A 406 -23.95 -23.95 -3.46
CA CYS A 406 -23.78 -23.42 -4.82
C CYS A 406 -23.42 -21.94 -4.83
N LYS A 407 -22.80 -21.49 -5.93
CA LYS A 407 -22.51 -20.07 -6.17
C LYS A 407 -23.78 -19.33 -6.62
N SER A 408 -23.75 -17.99 -6.58
CA SER A 408 -24.87 -17.12 -6.96
C SER A 408 -25.41 -17.38 -8.38
N GLY A 409 -24.53 -17.73 -9.33
CA GLY A 409 -24.95 -18.11 -10.69
C GLY A 409 -25.82 -19.37 -10.72
N GLY A 410 -25.53 -20.39 -9.92
CA GLY A 410 -26.32 -21.64 -9.85
C GLY A 410 -27.72 -21.39 -9.29
N ARG A 411 -27.84 -20.66 -8.16
CA ARG A 411 -29.16 -20.33 -7.61
C ARG A 411 -29.96 -19.40 -8.52
N GLY A 412 -29.25 -18.45 -9.20
CA GLY A 412 -29.89 -17.60 -10.22
C GLY A 412 -30.45 -18.41 -11.40
N ALA A 413 -29.70 -19.39 -11.90
CA ALA A 413 -30.18 -20.29 -12.97
C ALA A 413 -31.42 -21.12 -12.53
N ASN A 414 -31.42 -21.62 -11.29
CA ASN A 414 -32.58 -22.33 -10.74
C ASN A 414 -33.81 -21.42 -10.64
N ALA A 415 -33.65 -20.18 -10.15
CA ALA A 415 -34.71 -19.19 -10.08
C ALA A 415 -35.26 -18.83 -11.46
N GLN A 416 -34.36 -18.63 -12.45
CA GLN A 416 -34.73 -18.34 -13.83
C GLN A 416 -35.52 -19.51 -14.47
N ASN A 417 -35.02 -20.74 -14.30
CA ASN A 417 -35.70 -21.97 -14.80
C ASN A 417 -37.09 -22.16 -14.16
N ALA A 418 -37.23 -21.72 -12.90
CA ALA A 418 -38.53 -21.75 -12.19
C ALA A 418 -39.46 -20.57 -12.59
N GLY A 419 -39.04 -19.71 -13.51
CA GLY A 419 -39.80 -18.60 -14.05
C GLY A 419 -39.87 -17.35 -13.20
N ALA A 420 -38.92 -17.15 -12.28
CA ALA A 420 -38.79 -15.92 -11.47
C ALA A 420 -38.47 -14.72 -12.36
N THR A 421 -39.05 -13.56 -12.01
CA THR A 421 -38.79 -12.30 -12.71
C THR A 421 -37.57 -11.54 -12.16
N GLY A 422 -37.13 -11.88 -10.95
CA GLY A 422 -35.93 -11.39 -10.32
C GLY A 422 -35.61 -12.17 -9.06
N MET A 423 -34.43 -11.93 -8.49
CA MET A 423 -33.99 -12.61 -7.28
C MET A 423 -33.30 -11.63 -6.32
N ILE A 424 -33.62 -11.74 -5.05
CA ILE A 424 -32.87 -11.12 -3.95
C ILE A 424 -32.14 -12.22 -3.19
N VAL A 425 -30.85 -12.08 -3.07
CA VAL A 425 -29.98 -12.97 -2.28
C VAL A 425 -29.71 -12.26 -0.96
N VAL A 426 -30.06 -12.90 0.14
CA VAL A 426 -29.77 -12.42 1.49
C VAL A 426 -28.40 -12.96 1.87
N SER A 427 -27.42 -12.11 2.11
CA SER A 427 -26.09 -12.52 2.55
C SER A 427 -26.19 -13.43 3.80
N ASP A 428 -25.31 -14.39 3.91
CA ASP A 428 -25.18 -15.23 5.11
C ASP A 428 -24.35 -14.54 6.22
N ASP A 429 -23.66 -13.47 5.85
CA ASP A 429 -22.92 -12.60 6.78
C ASP A 429 -23.55 -11.20 6.89
N ALA A 430 -22.80 -10.26 7.46
CA ALA A 430 -23.28 -8.91 7.70
C ALA A 430 -23.20 -7.98 6.49
N GLY A 431 -22.36 -8.33 5.52
CA GLY A 431 -22.09 -7.52 4.34
C GLY A 431 -23.19 -7.61 3.28
N ILE A 432 -22.98 -6.89 2.20
CA ILE A 432 -23.77 -7.02 0.97
C ILE A 432 -22.85 -7.69 -0.06
N ASP A 433 -23.15 -8.93 -0.43
CA ASP A 433 -22.29 -9.73 -1.29
C ASP A 433 -22.21 -9.18 -2.71
N SER A 434 -21.06 -9.35 -3.34
CA SER A 434 -20.94 -9.26 -4.78
C SER A 434 -21.47 -10.57 -5.43
N LEU A 435 -22.37 -10.44 -6.39
CA LEU A 435 -23.01 -11.57 -7.04
C LEU A 435 -22.51 -11.76 -8.48
N GLY A 436 -22.00 -12.94 -8.82
CA GLY A 436 -21.70 -13.29 -10.22
C GLY A 436 -22.93 -13.35 -11.10
N GLY A 437 -24.07 -13.78 -10.56
CA GLY A 437 -25.38 -13.78 -11.22
C GLY A 437 -25.49 -14.70 -12.44
N VAL A 438 -26.61 -14.56 -13.18
CA VAL A 438 -26.92 -15.27 -14.43
C VAL A 438 -27.54 -14.30 -15.44
N ALA A 439 -27.18 -14.43 -16.71
CA ALA A 439 -27.69 -13.57 -17.75
C ALA A 439 -29.24 -13.73 -17.91
N GLY A 440 -29.92 -12.58 -17.99
CA GLY A 440 -31.37 -12.55 -18.19
C GLY A 440 -32.23 -12.54 -16.91
N LEU A 441 -31.66 -12.78 -15.73
CA LEU A 441 -32.36 -12.63 -14.44
C LEU A 441 -31.76 -11.50 -13.63
N PRO A 442 -32.49 -10.42 -13.33
CA PRO A 442 -32.05 -9.39 -12.39
C PRO A 442 -31.82 -9.99 -10.99
N MET A 443 -30.61 -9.86 -10.47
CA MET A 443 -30.25 -10.34 -9.14
C MET A 443 -29.67 -9.20 -8.31
N ALA A 444 -30.07 -9.15 -7.04
CA ALA A 444 -29.56 -8.20 -6.07
C ALA A 444 -29.19 -8.92 -4.77
N SER A 445 -28.13 -8.45 -4.09
CA SER A 445 -27.79 -8.89 -2.74
C SER A 445 -28.16 -7.83 -1.72
N ILE A 446 -28.62 -8.24 -0.54
CA ILE A 446 -28.86 -7.41 0.65
C ILE A 446 -28.19 -8.06 1.85
N SER A 447 -27.93 -7.26 2.90
CA SER A 447 -27.33 -7.76 4.14
C SER A 447 -28.24 -8.79 4.83
N ASN A 448 -27.66 -9.62 5.71
CA ASN A 448 -28.40 -10.57 6.53
C ASN A 448 -29.48 -9.85 7.40
N ALA A 449 -29.10 -8.74 8.03
CA ALA A 449 -30.00 -7.97 8.90
C ALA A 449 -31.20 -7.41 8.12
N ASP A 450 -30.97 -6.91 6.89
CA ASP A 450 -32.04 -6.43 6.03
C ASP A 450 -32.93 -7.58 5.52
N GLY A 451 -32.33 -8.72 5.22
CA GLY A 451 -33.06 -9.94 4.85
C GLY A 451 -34.00 -10.41 5.96
N MET A 452 -33.51 -10.43 7.20
CA MET A 452 -34.35 -10.79 8.36
C MET A 452 -35.48 -9.76 8.57
N THR A 453 -35.20 -8.47 8.37
CA THR A 453 -36.21 -7.40 8.41
C THR A 453 -37.26 -7.55 7.31
N MET A 454 -36.80 -7.93 6.10
CA MET A 454 -37.67 -8.22 4.96
C MET A 454 -38.59 -9.40 5.25
N LEU A 455 -38.08 -10.51 5.81
CA LEU A 455 -38.87 -11.68 6.19
C LEU A 455 -39.91 -11.36 7.27
N ALA A 456 -39.50 -10.61 8.31
CA ALA A 456 -40.41 -10.17 9.37
C ALA A 456 -41.56 -9.28 8.82
N THR A 457 -41.25 -8.44 7.83
CA THR A 457 -42.22 -7.60 7.13
C THR A 457 -43.12 -8.43 6.22
N TYR A 458 -42.57 -9.43 5.53
CA TYR A 458 -43.34 -10.38 4.73
C TYR A 458 -44.35 -11.18 5.57
N ALA A 459 -43.92 -11.64 6.73
CA ALA A 459 -44.79 -12.37 7.65
C ALA A 459 -46.04 -11.56 8.08
N LYS A 460 -45.86 -10.23 8.26
CA LYS A 460 -46.96 -9.32 8.61
C LYS A 460 -47.90 -9.03 7.42
N ASN A 461 -47.35 -8.90 6.23
CA ASN A 461 -48.15 -8.62 5.02
C ASN A 461 -47.48 -9.17 3.78
N LYS A 462 -47.94 -10.33 3.32
CA LYS A 462 -47.46 -11.05 2.11
C LYS A 462 -47.74 -10.30 0.80
N LYS A 463 -48.54 -9.26 0.81
CA LYS A 463 -48.91 -8.44 -0.38
C LYS A 463 -47.96 -7.30 -0.63
N ASN A 464 -47.02 -7.01 0.31
CA ASN A 464 -46.00 -5.99 0.07
C ASN A 464 -45.19 -6.31 -1.18
N ALA A 465 -44.78 -5.28 -1.89
CA ALA A 465 -43.99 -5.39 -3.08
C ALA A 465 -42.67 -4.60 -2.90
N VAL A 466 -41.64 -5.05 -3.57
CA VAL A 466 -40.34 -4.37 -3.61
C VAL A 466 -40.41 -3.20 -4.59
N SER A 467 -39.96 -2.03 -4.15
CA SER A 467 -39.73 -0.87 -4.99
C SER A 467 -38.24 -0.57 -5.07
N TRP A 468 -37.70 -0.39 -6.26
CA TRP A 468 -36.28 -0.17 -6.53
C TRP A 468 -35.98 1.33 -6.67
N SER A 469 -35.00 1.83 -5.92
CA SER A 469 -34.50 3.19 -6.11
C SER A 469 -33.58 3.27 -7.32
N LYS A 470 -33.71 4.33 -8.11
CA LYS A 470 -32.71 4.73 -9.11
C LYS A 470 -31.61 5.62 -8.54
N ASP A 471 -31.84 6.15 -7.35
CA ASP A 471 -30.94 7.02 -6.62
C ASP A 471 -30.18 6.20 -5.56
N GLN A 472 -28.95 6.58 -5.29
CA GLN A 472 -28.18 6.05 -4.17
C GLN A 472 -28.46 6.86 -2.92
N GLY A 473 -28.46 6.21 -1.76
CA GLY A 473 -28.55 6.85 -0.46
C GLY A 473 -27.38 6.40 0.44
N PRO A 474 -27.05 7.21 1.47
CA PRO A 474 -26.07 6.83 2.47
C PRO A 474 -26.65 5.78 3.42
N PHE A 475 -25.87 4.73 3.67
CA PHE A 475 -26.17 3.70 4.64
C PHE A 475 -24.97 3.51 5.56
N ILE A 476 -25.23 3.37 6.85
CA ILE A 476 -24.18 3.03 7.81
C ILE A 476 -23.70 1.64 7.47
N ILE A 477 -22.38 1.50 7.29
CA ILE A 477 -21.78 0.19 7.07
C ILE A 477 -21.35 -0.41 8.41
N ASP A 478 -21.62 -1.69 8.57
CA ASP A 478 -21.38 -2.40 9.82
C ASP A 478 -19.91 -2.49 10.22
N ASN A 479 -18.97 -2.47 9.24
CA ASN A 479 -17.53 -2.48 9.43
C ASN A 479 -16.90 -1.09 9.57
N SER A 480 -17.70 -0.05 9.77
CA SER A 480 -17.25 1.32 9.98
C SER A 480 -16.11 1.41 11.00
N GLY A 481 -15.02 2.07 10.63
CA GLY A 481 -13.83 2.24 11.47
C GLY A 481 -13.00 0.96 11.66
N ALA A 482 -13.27 -0.10 10.92
CA ALA A 482 -12.36 -1.23 10.76
C ALA A 482 -11.36 -0.95 9.62
N PRO A 483 -10.15 -1.53 9.64
CA PRO A 483 -9.26 -1.48 8.48
C PRO A 483 -9.91 -2.11 7.25
N SER A 484 -9.81 -1.43 6.10
CA SER A 484 -10.38 -1.90 4.83
C SER A 484 -9.73 -3.22 4.41
N ASP A 485 -10.50 -4.13 3.83
CA ASP A 485 -10.02 -5.46 3.44
C ASP A 485 -8.87 -5.38 2.43
N PHE A 486 -8.96 -4.46 1.48
CA PHE A 486 -7.92 -4.24 0.47
C PHE A 486 -6.62 -3.65 1.02
N SER A 487 -6.63 -3.00 2.20
CA SER A 487 -5.40 -2.39 2.76
C SER A 487 -4.34 -3.45 2.99
N SER A 488 -3.10 -3.20 2.57
CA SER A 488 -1.99 -4.15 2.70
C SER A 488 -1.70 -4.52 4.14
N PHE A 489 -1.25 -5.76 4.36
CA PHE A 489 -0.72 -6.22 5.64
C PHE A 489 0.79 -6.03 5.67
N GLY A 490 1.30 -5.58 6.83
CA GLY A 490 2.71 -5.68 7.19
C GLY A 490 3.11 -7.13 7.54
N LEU A 491 4.25 -7.33 8.09
CA LEU A 491 5.34 -6.41 8.37
C LEU A 491 6.11 -6.07 7.08
N ASP A 492 7.13 -5.22 7.17
CA ASP A 492 8.05 -5.06 6.05
C ASP A 492 9.08 -6.22 5.97
N GLY A 493 9.99 -6.13 4.99
CA GLY A 493 10.99 -7.16 4.73
C GLY A 493 11.98 -7.39 5.89
N ASP A 494 12.17 -6.40 6.75
CA ASP A 494 13.03 -6.45 7.92
C ASP A 494 12.28 -6.74 9.23
N LEU A 495 11.02 -7.18 9.15
CA LEU A 495 10.09 -7.42 10.26
C LEU A 495 9.79 -6.15 11.09
N ARG A 496 9.89 -4.96 10.50
CA ARG A 496 9.52 -3.71 11.17
C ARG A 496 8.01 -3.49 11.09
N SER A 497 7.48 -2.83 12.10
CA SER A 497 6.06 -2.50 12.20
C SER A 497 5.63 -1.51 11.11
N LYS A 498 4.96 -2.00 10.10
CA LYS A 498 4.26 -1.26 9.05
C LYS A 498 2.89 -1.91 8.85
N PRO A 499 1.84 -1.15 8.43
CA PRO A 499 1.78 0.31 8.29
C PRO A 499 1.98 1.03 9.64
N ASP A 500 2.20 2.36 9.60
CA ASP A 500 2.39 3.17 10.81
C ASP A 500 1.08 3.53 11.49
N ILE A 501 0.09 3.95 10.70
CA ILE A 501 -1.20 4.47 11.16
C ILE A 501 -2.21 4.33 10.03
N GLY A 502 -3.49 4.40 10.34
CA GLY A 502 -4.53 4.41 9.33
C GLY A 502 -5.43 5.63 9.37
N ALA A 503 -6.13 5.85 8.28
CA ALA A 503 -7.12 6.92 8.14
C ALA A 503 -8.29 6.46 7.25
N PRO A 504 -9.42 7.19 7.23
CA PRO A 504 -10.52 6.89 6.31
C PRO A 504 -10.03 6.86 4.86
N GLY A 505 -10.25 5.74 4.18
CA GLY A 505 -9.83 5.50 2.80
C GLY A 505 -10.81 4.65 2.00
N GLY A 506 -11.83 4.05 2.64
CA GLY A 506 -12.93 3.35 1.98
C GLY A 506 -14.08 4.30 1.67
N ASN A 507 -14.54 4.34 0.42
CA ASN A 507 -15.70 5.11 -0.05
C ASN A 507 -15.63 6.62 0.26
N ILE A 508 -14.54 7.25 -0.16
CA ILE A 508 -14.27 8.66 0.10
C ILE A 508 -14.74 9.53 -1.08
N LEU A 509 -15.66 10.44 -0.82
CA LEU A 509 -16.11 11.46 -1.77
C LEU A 509 -15.09 12.59 -1.83
N SER A 510 -14.64 12.94 -3.05
CA SER A 510 -13.73 14.06 -3.24
C SER A 510 -13.85 14.70 -4.62
N THR A 511 -13.05 15.73 -4.87
CA THR A 511 -12.95 16.41 -6.17
C THR A 511 -12.40 15.46 -7.25
N TYR A 512 -12.79 15.72 -8.48
CA TYR A 512 -12.33 15.00 -9.66
C TYR A 512 -12.18 16.02 -10.80
N PRO A 513 -11.39 15.79 -11.84
CA PRO A 513 -11.28 16.75 -12.94
C PRO A 513 -12.64 17.12 -13.49
N LEU A 514 -12.87 18.40 -13.73
CA LEU A 514 -14.14 18.91 -14.25
C LEU A 514 -14.54 18.24 -15.57
N ALA A 515 -13.55 17.96 -16.42
CA ALA A 515 -13.74 17.22 -17.68
C ALA A 515 -14.21 15.78 -17.48
N LEU A 516 -13.98 15.20 -16.29
CA LEU A 516 -14.34 13.83 -15.94
C LEU A 516 -15.51 13.77 -14.95
N GLY A 517 -16.23 14.86 -14.72
CA GLY A 517 -17.45 14.91 -13.90
C GLY A 517 -17.33 15.70 -12.60
N GLY A 518 -16.15 16.16 -12.22
CA GLY A 518 -15.89 17.08 -11.11
C GLY A 518 -15.81 16.44 -9.72
N TYR A 519 -16.53 15.34 -9.47
CA TYR A 519 -16.54 14.64 -8.19
C TYR A 519 -16.72 13.14 -8.38
N THR A 520 -16.10 12.35 -7.50
CA THR A 520 -16.28 10.90 -7.50
C THR A 520 -16.04 10.30 -6.12
N LEU A 521 -16.53 9.08 -5.89
CA LEU A 521 -16.17 8.22 -4.76
C LEU A 521 -15.01 7.32 -5.18
N MET A 522 -14.03 7.21 -4.32
CA MET A 522 -12.91 6.28 -4.50
C MET A 522 -12.56 5.59 -3.19
N SER A 523 -12.03 4.37 -3.29
CA SER A 523 -11.48 3.61 -2.16
C SER A 523 -10.02 3.26 -2.42
N GLY A 524 -9.18 3.35 -1.38
CA GLY A 524 -7.77 3.02 -1.44
C GLY A 524 -6.97 3.58 -0.26
N THR A 525 -5.81 3.00 0.01
CA THR A 525 -4.81 3.63 0.88
C THR A 525 -4.36 4.98 0.31
N SER A 526 -4.51 5.16 -1.00
CA SER A 526 -4.35 6.44 -1.70
C SER A 526 -5.31 7.54 -1.22
N MET A 527 -6.48 7.18 -0.63
CA MET A 527 -7.45 8.14 -0.06
C MET A 527 -7.20 8.35 1.44
N ALA A 528 -6.67 7.35 2.12
CA ALA A 528 -6.24 7.47 3.50
C ALA A 528 -4.98 8.34 3.67
N THR A 529 -4.03 8.25 2.75
CA THR A 529 -2.76 9.01 2.78
C THR A 529 -2.96 10.51 2.81
N PRO A 530 -3.77 11.14 1.93
CA PRO A 530 -4.05 12.57 1.99
C PRO A 530 -4.78 12.99 3.27
N TYR A 531 -5.56 12.10 3.86
CA TYR A 531 -6.17 12.37 5.15
C TYR A 531 -5.12 12.57 6.26
N ILE A 532 -4.09 11.71 6.32
CA ILE A 532 -2.93 11.86 7.22
C ILE A 532 -2.15 13.14 6.87
N THR A 533 -1.96 13.43 5.59
CA THR A 533 -1.29 14.65 5.13
C THR A 533 -2.01 15.92 5.62
N GLY A 534 -3.34 15.95 5.50
CA GLY A 534 -4.16 17.03 6.07
C GLY A 534 -4.08 17.08 7.60
N SER A 535 -4.02 15.91 8.26
CA SER A 535 -3.86 15.80 9.72
C SER A 535 -2.53 16.37 10.19
N HIS A 536 -1.43 16.15 9.46
CA HIS A 536 -0.15 16.81 9.69
C HIS A 536 -0.29 18.33 9.64
N ALA A 537 -1.00 18.85 8.63
CA ALA A 537 -1.19 20.30 8.47
C ALA A 537 -2.00 20.91 9.61
N LEU A 538 -3.07 20.25 10.08
CA LEU A 538 -3.83 20.71 11.26
C LEU A 538 -2.97 20.71 12.53
N TYR A 539 -2.16 19.68 12.72
CA TYR A 539 -1.24 19.60 13.87
C TYR A 539 -0.20 20.71 13.85
N MET A 540 0.42 20.99 12.69
CA MET A 540 1.37 22.08 12.52
C MET A 540 0.73 23.44 12.87
N GLN A 541 -0.47 23.70 12.38
CA GLN A 541 -1.20 24.93 12.71
C GLN A 541 -1.52 25.00 14.20
N ALA A 542 -1.98 23.92 14.82
CA ALA A 542 -2.31 23.88 16.25
C ALA A 542 -1.12 24.15 17.15
N LYS A 543 0.06 23.69 16.76
CA LYS A 543 1.30 23.91 17.54
C LYS A 543 1.99 25.24 17.21
N HIS A 544 1.45 26.03 16.27
CA HIS A 544 2.05 27.29 15.79
C HIS A 544 3.54 27.14 15.42
N ALA A 545 3.90 25.96 14.89
CA ALA A 545 5.28 25.59 14.58
C ALA A 545 5.27 24.57 13.44
N LYS A 546 6.40 24.42 12.78
CA LYS A 546 6.68 23.37 11.82
C LYS A 546 7.60 22.34 12.47
N PRO A 547 7.07 21.49 13.37
CA PRO A 547 7.89 20.47 14.00
C PRO A 547 8.35 19.47 12.93
N HIS A 548 9.43 18.78 13.19
CA HIS A 548 9.95 17.71 12.37
C HIS A 548 8.87 16.67 12.06
N GLY A 549 8.86 16.11 10.86
CA GLY A 549 7.84 15.16 10.41
C GLY A 549 7.67 13.95 11.34
N ASP A 550 8.75 13.43 11.89
CA ASP A 550 8.75 12.33 12.86
C ASP A 550 8.04 12.69 14.18
N VAL A 551 8.17 13.95 14.65
CA VAL A 551 7.46 14.42 15.85
C VAL A 551 5.96 14.44 15.62
N ILE A 552 5.51 14.83 14.41
CA ILE A 552 4.10 14.83 14.06
C ILE A 552 3.60 13.41 13.95
N ARG A 553 4.33 12.56 13.22
CA ARG A 553 4.03 11.13 13.07
C ARG A 553 3.86 10.47 14.43
N GLN A 554 4.80 10.68 15.36
CA GLN A 554 4.73 10.17 16.72
C GLN A 554 3.46 10.64 17.46
N ALA A 555 3.11 11.93 17.35
CA ALA A 555 1.93 12.47 18.03
C ALA A 555 0.64 11.83 17.49
N LEU A 556 0.51 11.67 16.18
CA LEU A 556 -0.64 11.01 15.55
C LEU A 556 -0.71 9.52 15.94
N LYS A 557 0.41 8.80 15.88
CA LYS A 557 0.50 7.37 16.26
C LYS A 557 0.15 7.16 17.74
N ASN A 558 0.72 7.98 18.64
CA ASN A 558 0.50 7.81 20.07
C ASN A 558 -0.96 8.02 20.50
N THR A 559 -1.78 8.67 19.68
CA THR A 559 -3.15 9.07 20.05
C THR A 559 -4.23 8.50 19.13
N ALA A 560 -3.83 7.64 18.19
CA ALA A 560 -4.76 6.96 17.29
C ALA A 560 -5.79 6.12 18.07
N THR A 561 -6.93 5.88 17.47
CA THR A 561 -7.97 5.02 18.02
C THR A 561 -7.68 3.57 17.63
N ILE A 562 -7.38 2.72 18.61
CA ILE A 562 -7.14 1.29 18.36
C ILE A 562 -8.46 0.66 17.92
N SER A 563 -8.50 0.12 16.70
CA SER A 563 -9.70 -0.49 16.13
C SER A 563 -9.84 -1.96 16.54
N LYS A 564 -11.09 -2.40 16.60
CA LYS A 564 -11.45 -3.81 16.80
C LYS A 564 -11.69 -4.49 15.48
N ASN A 565 -11.52 -5.81 15.46
CA ASN A 565 -12.01 -6.62 14.38
C ASN A 565 -13.53 -6.51 14.28
N TYR A 566 -14.03 -6.50 13.07
CA TYR A 566 -15.45 -6.43 12.80
C TYR A 566 -16.22 -7.52 13.59
N LYS A 567 -17.29 -7.12 14.24
CA LYS A 567 -18.12 -7.98 15.15
C LYS A 567 -17.35 -8.75 16.23
N SER A 568 -16.09 -8.39 16.51
CA SER A 568 -15.27 -9.04 17.52
C SER A 568 -15.11 -8.19 18.78
N LYS A 569 -14.73 -8.83 19.89
CA LYS A 569 -14.29 -8.13 21.11
C LYS A 569 -12.79 -7.86 21.11
N THR A 570 -12.05 -8.48 20.20
CA THR A 570 -10.60 -8.38 20.07
C THR A 570 -10.19 -7.19 19.21
N PHE A 571 -8.96 -6.70 19.38
CA PHE A 571 -8.42 -5.63 18.60
C PHE A 571 -7.72 -6.18 17.35
N THR A 572 -7.87 -5.49 16.24
CA THR A 572 -7.19 -5.82 14.99
C THR A 572 -5.69 -5.82 15.17
N SER A 573 -4.99 -6.72 14.47
CA SER A 573 -3.52 -6.79 14.47
C SER A 573 -2.88 -5.45 14.10
N ALA A 574 -1.83 -5.05 14.83
CA ALA A 574 -1.05 -3.87 14.47
C ALA A 574 -0.36 -4.00 13.10
N ALA A 575 -0.13 -5.21 12.60
CA ALA A 575 0.36 -5.43 11.23
C ALA A 575 -0.68 -5.08 10.14
N LYS A 576 -1.95 -4.84 10.50
CA LYS A 576 -3.02 -4.38 9.59
C LYS A 576 -3.36 -2.90 9.82
N GLN A 577 -3.48 -2.49 11.10
CA GLN A 577 -3.96 -1.17 11.47
C GLN A 577 -2.85 -0.17 11.86
N GLY A 578 -1.60 -0.60 11.97
CA GLY A 578 -0.56 0.23 12.58
C GLY A 578 -0.91 0.60 14.02
N ALA A 579 -0.77 1.88 14.37
CA ALA A 579 -1.19 2.42 15.67
C ALA A 579 -2.72 2.54 15.83
N GLY A 580 -3.49 2.39 14.74
CA GLY A 580 -4.94 2.51 14.71
C GLY A 580 -5.44 3.63 13.79
N LEU A 581 -6.75 3.91 13.84
CA LEU A 581 -7.39 5.00 13.10
C LEU A 581 -6.94 6.35 13.67
N VAL A 582 -6.46 7.24 12.84
CA VAL A 582 -6.03 8.59 13.25
C VAL A 582 -7.09 9.33 14.05
N ASN A 583 -6.69 9.94 15.14
CA ASN A 583 -7.53 10.87 15.91
C ASN A 583 -6.80 12.20 16.08
N VAL A 584 -7.07 13.10 15.15
CA VAL A 584 -6.34 14.38 15.06
C VAL A 584 -6.64 15.29 16.25
N LEU A 585 -7.90 15.25 16.75
CA LEU A 585 -8.28 16.00 17.94
C LEU A 585 -7.46 15.55 19.15
N ASN A 586 -7.34 14.24 19.37
CA ASN A 586 -6.54 13.71 20.45
C ASN A 586 -5.06 14.08 20.30
N ALA A 587 -4.50 14.02 19.09
CA ALA A 587 -3.10 14.41 18.84
C ALA A 587 -2.84 15.88 19.20
N VAL A 588 -3.77 16.77 18.87
CA VAL A 588 -3.67 18.19 19.20
C VAL A 588 -3.80 18.43 20.70
N LEU A 589 -4.68 17.71 21.39
CA LEU A 589 -4.99 17.90 22.81
C LEU A 589 -4.09 17.11 23.76
N ALA A 590 -3.36 16.10 23.29
CA ALA A 590 -2.53 15.26 24.14
C ALA A 590 -1.45 16.06 24.85
N GLU A 591 -1.34 15.83 26.16
CA GLU A 591 -0.30 16.36 27.04
C GLU A 591 0.71 15.28 27.45
N ALA A 592 0.83 14.21 26.64
CA ALA A 592 1.80 13.16 26.84
C ALA A 592 2.30 12.60 25.50
N SER A 593 3.48 11.97 25.52
CA SER A 593 4.01 11.20 24.39
C SER A 593 4.84 10.01 24.85
N ILE A 594 4.90 8.96 24.02
CA ILE A 594 5.74 7.77 24.22
C ILE A 594 6.73 7.66 23.06
N THR A 595 8.01 7.43 23.39
CA THR A 595 9.09 7.16 22.43
C THR A 595 9.73 5.81 22.80
N PRO A 596 10.04 4.92 21.81
CA PRO A 596 9.75 5.04 20.38
C PRO A 596 8.25 5.00 20.07
N ASP A 597 7.86 5.29 18.84
CA ASP A 597 6.47 5.32 18.38
C ASP A 597 5.95 3.94 17.88
N HIS A 598 6.81 2.93 17.86
CA HIS A 598 6.53 1.50 17.61
C HIS A 598 7.61 0.65 18.28
N ILE A 599 7.34 -0.62 18.47
CA ILE A 599 8.26 -1.60 19.07
C ILE A 599 8.31 -2.85 18.18
N ASP A 600 9.48 -3.08 17.58
CA ASP A 600 9.74 -4.27 16.78
C ASP A 600 10.37 -5.34 17.65
N LEU A 601 9.63 -6.42 17.88
CA LEU A 601 10.11 -7.55 18.68
C LEU A 601 10.89 -8.57 17.86
N LEU A 602 10.85 -8.45 16.52
CA LEU A 602 11.46 -9.32 15.54
C LEU A 602 10.95 -10.76 15.63
N ASP A 603 11.79 -11.75 15.27
CA ASP A 603 11.48 -13.17 15.37
C ASP A 603 12.00 -13.79 16.69
N SER A 604 11.70 -15.07 16.95
CA SER A 604 12.10 -15.74 18.21
C SER A 604 13.62 -15.86 18.38
N VAL A 605 14.41 -15.82 17.31
CA VAL A 605 15.88 -15.90 17.37
C VAL A 605 16.49 -14.55 17.71
N ASN A 606 15.93 -13.48 17.12
CA ASN A 606 16.40 -12.10 17.28
C ASN A 606 15.50 -11.31 18.24
N PHE A 607 14.84 -11.97 19.16
CA PHE A 607 13.76 -11.43 19.99
C PHE A 607 14.23 -10.31 20.93
N HIS A 608 13.64 -9.12 20.77
CA HIS A 608 13.83 -7.98 21.64
C HIS A 608 13.00 -8.12 22.93
N LYS A 609 13.40 -9.03 23.82
CA LYS A 609 12.67 -9.34 25.07
C LYS A 609 12.61 -8.19 26.07
N THR A 610 13.50 -7.21 25.97
CA THR A 610 13.57 -6.05 26.89
C THR A 610 13.70 -4.77 26.07
N VAL A 611 12.72 -3.89 26.20
CA VAL A 611 12.65 -2.61 25.50
C VAL A 611 12.46 -1.49 26.50
N GLN A 612 13.14 -0.37 26.33
CA GLN A 612 12.95 0.83 27.12
C GLN A 612 12.10 1.84 26.36
N ILE A 613 11.00 2.29 26.95
CA ILE A 613 10.23 3.43 26.46
C ILE A 613 10.47 4.66 27.32
N THR A 614 10.32 5.84 26.70
CA THR A 614 10.32 7.14 27.40
C THR A 614 8.92 7.71 27.35
N LEU A 615 8.24 7.79 28.52
CA LEU A 615 6.96 8.47 28.67
C LEU A 615 7.22 9.91 29.12
N LYS A 616 6.80 10.89 28.32
CA LYS A 616 6.95 12.31 28.60
C LYS A 616 5.59 12.93 28.95
N ASN A 617 5.54 13.67 30.03
CA ASN A 617 4.42 14.56 30.33
C ASN A 617 4.75 15.94 29.71
N THR A 618 4.04 16.31 28.65
CA THR A 618 4.21 17.60 27.95
C THR A 618 3.30 18.69 28.52
N GLY A 619 2.40 18.34 29.46
CA GLY A 619 1.54 19.29 30.16
C GLY A 619 2.28 20.11 31.21
N LYS A 620 1.58 21.05 31.82
CA LYS A 620 2.12 21.97 32.81
C LYS A 620 2.10 21.41 34.24
N HIS A 621 1.20 20.48 34.52
CA HIS A 621 0.96 19.91 35.83
C HIS A 621 1.53 18.50 35.95
N THR A 622 1.77 18.06 37.18
CA THR A 622 2.17 16.69 37.45
C THR A 622 1.01 15.74 37.12
N GLU A 623 1.30 14.71 36.32
CA GLU A 623 0.32 13.66 35.97
C GLU A 623 0.79 12.28 36.44
N THR A 624 -0.18 11.43 36.76
CA THR A 624 0.06 10.02 37.09
C THR A 624 -0.49 9.13 35.99
N PHE A 625 0.38 8.39 35.34
CA PHE A 625 0.00 7.47 34.28
C PHE A 625 -0.07 6.04 34.77
N THR A 626 -1.07 5.31 34.31
CA THR A 626 -1.17 3.85 34.50
C THR A 626 -0.89 3.16 33.17
N LEU A 627 0.12 2.26 33.15
CA LEU A 627 0.48 1.49 31.98
C LEU A 627 -0.25 0.15 31.97
N LYS A 628 -0.70 -0.25 30.76
CA LYS A 628 -1.34 -1.55 30.53
C LYS A 628 -0.91 -2.12 29.17
N ASN A 629 -0.79 -3.44 29.10
CA ASN A 629 -0.76 -4.15 27.82
C ASN A 629 -2.20 -4.34 27.33
N VAL A 630 -2.46 -3.97 26.09
CA VAL A 630 -3.71 -4.21 25.36
C VAL A 630 -3.38 -5.21 24.25
N PRO A 631 -3.76 -6.48 24.42
CA PRO A 631 -3.51 -7.49 23.38
C PRO A 631 -4.30 -7.18 22.11
N ALA A 632 -3.68 -7.45 20.97
CA ALA A 632 -4.33 -7.46 19.67
C ALA A 632 -4.19 -8.85 19.03
N ASP A 633 -5.01 -9.15 18.04
CA ASP A 633 -4.96 -10.43 17.37
C ASP A 633 -3.66 -10.64 16.59
N GLY A 634 -3.27 -11.88 16.48
CA GLY A 634 -2.23 -12.37 15.60
C GLY A 634 -2.78 -12.75 14.24
N LEU A 635 -1.87 -12.83 13.27
CA LEU A 635 -2.13 -13.24 11.89
C LEU A 635 -1.36 -14.52 11.59
N ILE A 636 -2.07 -15.55 11.14
CA ILE A 636 -1.48 -16.82 10.72
C ILE A 636 -1.48 -16.86 9.22
N SER A 637 -0.30 -16.93 8.64
CA SER A 637 -0.11 -16.90 7.18
C SER A 637 0.34 -18.24 6.61
N TYR A 638 0.81 -19.16 7.45
CA TYR A 638 1.26 -20.48 7.03
C TYR A 638 0.50 -21.56 7.79
N GLN A 639 0.03 -22.60 7.09
CA GLN A 639 -0.66 -23.75 7.65
C GLN A 639 -0.08 -25.03 7.05
N GLY A 640 0.11 -26.06 7.89
CA GLY A 640 0.66 -27.33 7.44
C GLY A 640 2.06 -27.18 6.84
N ASN A 641 2.24 -27.65 5.61
CA ASN A 641 3.50 -27.61 4.86
C ASN A 641 3.49 -26.58 3.73
N ASN A 642 2.55 -25.62 3.75
CA ASN A 642 2.45 -24.61 2.68
C ASN A 642 3.74 -23.80 2.58
N THR A 643 4.21 -23.59 1.36
CA THR A 643 5.34 -22.72 1.03
C THR A 643 4.88 -21.33 0.60
N TRP A 644 3.58 -21.18 0.35
CA TRP A 644 2.93 -19.92 0.00
C TRP A 644 2.09 -19.38 1.17
N PRO A 645 2.22 -18.11 1.56
CA PRO A 645 1.40 -17.53 2.61
C PRO A 645 -0.06 -17.38 2.16
N LEU A 646 -0.99 -17.59 3.10
CA LEU A 646 -2.42 -17.45 2.85
C LEU A 646 -2.76 -16.04 2.35
N ALA A 647 -3.60 -15.97 1.33
CA ALA A 647 -4.15 -14.71 0.82
C ALA A 647 -4.93 -13.96 1.91
N ASN A 648 -5.75 -14.69 2.68
CA ASN A 648 -6.45 -14.17 3.84
C ASN A 648 -5.85 -14.80 5.11
N PRO A 649 -5.01 -14.10 5.85
CA PRO A 649 -4.44 -14.61 7.09
C PRO A 649 -5.53 -14.98 8.11
N VAL A 650 -5.39 -16.13 8.75
CA VAL A 650 -6.32 -16.54 9.81
C VAL A 650 -6.05 -15.70 11.05
N ILE A 651 -7.11 -15.14 11.63
CA ILE A 651 -7.04 -14.34 12.84
C ILE A 651 -7.03 -15.27 14.06
N GLU A 652 -6.04 -15.11 14.93
CA GLU A 652 -5.92 -15.85 16.18
C GLU A 652 -5.66 -14.90 17.34
N ALA A 653 -6.25 -15.17 18.52
CA ALA A 653 -6.01 -14.40 19.74
C ALA A 653 -4.59 -14.68 20.29
N THR A 654 -3.57 -14.17 19.61
CA THR A 654 -2.16 -14.44 19.88
C THR A 654 -1.40 -13.11 20.05
N SER A 655 -0.99 -12.79 21.30
CA SER A 655 -0.23 -11.59 21.64
C SER A 655 0.86 -11.88 22.66
N ALA A 656 1.87 -10.99 22.76
CA ALA A 656 2.88 -11.08 23.80
C ALA A 656 2.30 -10.68 25.18
N SER A 657 2.80 -11.31 26.25
CA SER A 657 2.63 -10.77 27.58
C SER A 657 3.71 -9.73 27.87
N VAL A 658 3.31 -8.64 28.54
CA VAL A 658 4.21 -7.51 28.85
C VAL A 658 4.16 -7.24 30.35
N THR A 659 5.33 -7.14 30.97
CA THR A 659 5.47 -6.63 32.35
C THR A 659 6.26 -5.32 32.35
N PHE A 660 5.94 -4.45 33.28
CA PHE A 660 6.50 -3.10 33.37
C PHE A 660 7.38 -2.95 34.60
N SER A 661 8.53 -2.25 34.46
CA SER A 661 9.33 -1.88 35.64
C SER A 661 8.53 -1.04 36.65
N GLN A 662 7.54 -0.29 36.16
CA GLN A 662 6.57 0.48 36.93
C GLN A 662 5.22 0.52 36.19
N GLU A 663 4.14 0.02 36.79
CA GLU A 663 2.80 0.11 36.21
C GLU A 663 2.13 1.47 36.45
N LYS A 664 2.52 2.19 37.49
CA LYS A 664 2.06 3.55 37.79
C LYS A 664 3.24 4.48 37.91
N VAL A 665 3.24 5.54 37.13
CA VAL A 665 4.34 6.49 37.03
C VAL A 665 3.83 7.91 37.23
N LYS A 666 4.38 8.62 38.23
CA LYS A 666 4.07 10.04 38.49
C LYS A 666 5.13 10.91 37.83
N ILE A 667 4.74 11.73 36.86
CA ILE A 667 5.65 12.56 36.07
C ILE A 667 5.30 14.03 36.21
N PRO A 668 6.19 14.89 36.73
CA PRO A 668 5.98 16.33 36.76
C PRO A 668 5.80 16.91 35.34
N GLY A 669 5.12 18.05 35.25
CA GLY A 669 4.95 18.78 34.01
C GLY A 669 6.28 19.07 33.30
N GLY A 670 6.35 18.83 32.01
CA GLY A 670 7.55 19.00 31.17
C GLY A 670 8.65 17.94 31.39
N LYS A 671 8.47 16.94 32.26
CA LYS A 671 9.46 15.89 32.55
C LYS A 671 9.11 14.55 31.89
N SER A 672 10.08 13.64 31.92
CA SER A 672 9.95 12.30 31.35
C SER A 672 10.33 11.21 32.36
N ALA A 673 9.81 10.03 32.19
CA ALA A 673 10.23 8.81 32.88
C ALA A 673 10.62 7.74 31.85
N LYS A 674 11.68 7.00 32.16
CA LYS A 674 12.07 5.80 31.40
C LYS A 674 11.44 4.57 32.07
N ILE A 675 10.79 3.75 31.29
CA ILE A 675 10.08 2.55 31.73
C ILE A 675 10.60 1.37 30.93
N THR A 676 11.08 0.36 31.62
CA THR A 676 11.53 -0.88 31.00
C THR A 676 10.35 -1.83 30.84
N LEU A 677 10.17 -2.34 29.65
CA LEU A 677 9.19 -3.33 29.27
C LEU A 677 9.89 -4.68 29.12
N HIS A 678 9.32 -5.72 29.71
CA HIS A 678 9.78 -7.08 29.50
C HIS A 678 8.70 -7.86 28.76
N PHE A 679 9.02 -8.26 27.54
CA PHE A 679 8.14 -9.02 26.67
C PHE A 679 8.40 -10.51 26.80
N LYS A 680 7.32 -11.28 26.72
CA LYS A 680 7.37 -12.73 26.58
C LYS A 680 6.49 -13.11 25.40
N GLU A 681 7.06 -13.86 24.48
CA GLU A 681 6.37 -14.35 23.30
C GLU A 681 5.13 -15.18 23.65
N PRO A 682 4.11 -15.22 22.78
CA PRO A 682 2.95 -16.08 22.95
C PRO A 682 3.36 -17.56 22.94
N LYS A 683 2.55 -18.36 23.63
CA LYS A 683 2.62 -19.82 23.54
C LYS A 683 1.64 -20.28 22.47
N THR A 684 2.14 -20.73 21.35
CA THR A 684 1.35 -21.28 20.25
C THR A 684 2.17 -22.33 19.52
N ASN A 685 1.49 -23.29 18.91
CA ASN A 685 2.08 -24.30 18.02
C ASN A 685 1.88 -23.92 16.54
N THR A 686 1.28 -22.77 16.26
CA THR A 686 1.06 -22.28 14.91
C THR A 686 2.39 -21.87 14.28
N LEU A 687 2.52 -22.06 12.97
CA LEU A 687 3.72 -21.70 12.21
C LEU A 687 3.76 -20.20 11.96
N PHE A 688 4.85 -19.56 12.37
CA PHE A 688 5.20 -18.17 12.10
C PHE A 688 4.06 -17.15 12.30
N PRO A 689 3.23 -17.23 13.38
CA PRO A 689 2.19 -16.26 13.60
C PRO A 689 2.81 -14.89 13.86
N MET A 690 2.29 -13.88 13.20
CA MET A 690 2.57 -12.48 13.53
C MET A 690 1.70 -12.10 14.72
N TYR A 691 2.29 -11.82 15.87
CA TYR A 691 1.57 -11.38 17.05
C TYR A 691 1.77 -9.90 17.32
N SER A 692 0.78 -9.26 17.95
CA SER A 692 0.83 -7.83 18.18
C SER A 692 0.04 -7.39 19.41
N GLY A 693 0.15 -6.11 19.72
CA GLY A 693 -0.61 -5.45 20.78
C GLY A 693 -0.15 -4.01 20.99
N PHE A 694 -0.63 -3.40 22.06
CA PHE A 694 -0.38 -2.00 22.38
C PHE A 694 -0.01 -1.82 23.84
N VAL A 695 1.01 -1.01 24.10
CA VAL A 695 1.33 -0.52 25.43
C VAL A 695 0.65 0.83 25.61
N VAL A 696 -0.32 0.91 26.49
CA VAL A 696 -1.16 2.10 26.70
C VAL A 696 -0.83 2.76 28.03
N ALA A 697 -0.56 4.06 28.02
CA ALA A 697 -0.39 4.89 29.21
C ALA A 697 -1.61 5.81 29.38
N THR A 698 -2.41 5.51 30.39
CA THR A 698 -3.64 6.25 30.69
C THR A 698 -3.39 7.27 31.80
N PRO A 699 -3.59 8.58 31.58
CA PRO A 699 -3.48 9.59 32.63
C PRO A 699 -4.60 9.45 33.66
N LYS A 700 -4.33 9.82 34.90
CA LYS A 700 -5.32 9.79 35.99
C LYS A 700 -6.36 10.91 35.85
N THR A 701 -5.96 12.04 35.30
CA THR A 701 -6.85 13.19 35.08
C THR A 701 -7.99 12.79 34.15
N LYS A 702 -9.24 12.93 34.61
CA LYS A 702 -10.44 12.59 33.83
C LYS A 702 -10.52 13.45 32.56
N GLY A 703 -10.70 12.83 31.41
CA GLY A 703 -10.80 13.49 30.12
C GLY A 703 -9.46 13.82 29.46
N ALA A 704 -8.32 13.58 30.13
CA ALA A 704 -7.01 13.69 29.49
C ALA A 704 -6.80 12.53 28.49
N VAL A 705 -6.07 12.80 27.43
CA VAL A 705 -5.84 11.86 26.33
C VAL A 705 -4.85 10.79 26.75
N ALA A 706 -5.22 9.52 26.61
CA ALA A 706 -4.31 8.40 26.74
C ALA A 706 -3.39 8.32 25.53
N VAL A 707 -2.16 7.85 25.75
CA VAL A 707 -1.18 7.64 24.68
C VAL A 707 -0.75 6.18 24.63
N HIS A 708 -0.39 5.69 23.44
CA HIS A 708 0.02 4.30 23.29
C HIS A 708 1.13 4.12 22.25
N VAL A 709 1.73 2.94 22.24
CA VAL A 709 2.69 2.50 21.25
C VAL A 709 2.36 1.06 20.83
N PRO A 710 2.23 0.75 19.52
CA PRO A 710 2.06 -0.60 19.02
C PRO A 710 3.35 -1.40 19.15
N TYR A 711 3.21 -2.73 19.32
CA TYR A 711 4.30 -3.67 19.16
C TYR A 711 3.91 -4.82 18.23
N THR A 712 4.89 -5.34 17.48
CA THR A 712 4.73 -6.49 16.59
C THR A 712 5.90 -7.46 16.74
N GLY A 713 5.67 -8.73 16.43
CA GLY A 713 6.69 -9.76 16.38
C GLY A 713 6.20 -11.00 15.63
N VAL A 714 7.13 -11.86 15.25
CA VAL A 714 6.85 -13.16 14.61
C VAL A 714 7.32 -14.28 15.53
N LYS A 715 6.43 -15.22 15.84
CA LYS A 715 6.83 -16.41 16.62
C LYS A 715 7.46 -17.44 15.72
N GLY A 716 8.66 -17.89 16.06
CA GLY A 716 9.42 -18.87 15.30
C GLY A 716 10.74 -18.30 14.77
N ASP A 717 11.49 -19.10 14.08
CA ASP A 717 12.75 -18.72 13.41
C ASP A 717 12.43 -18.35 11.95
N ILE A 718 12.48 -17.05 11.63
CA ILE A 718 12.13 -16.54 10.30
C ILE A 718 12.97 -17.14 9.18
N ARG A 719 14.17 -17.67 9.49
CA ARG A 719 15.03 -18.36 8.51
C ARG A 719 14.42 -19.68 8.01
N LYS A 720 13.38 -20.18 8.66
CA LYS A 720 12.64 -21.39 8.27
C LYS A 720 11.39 -21.10 7.48
N VAL A 721 11.05 -19.82 7.26
CA VAL A 721 9.94 -19.45 6.38
C VAL A 721 10.35 -19.79 4.94
N PRO A 722 9.54 -20.57 4.20
CA PRO A 722 9.81 -20.87 2.81
C PRO A 722 9.91 -19.60 1.97
N ILE A 723 10.88 -19.56 1.05
CA ILE A 723 11.08 -18.43 0.15
C ILE A 723 10.50 -18.76 -1.23
N MET A 724 10.89 -19.93 -1.78
CA MET A 724 10.41 -20.38 -3.09
C MET A 724 8.96 -20.89 -3.01
N ASP A 725 8.12 -20.49 -3.95
CA ASP A 725 6.76 -20.97 -4.09
C ASP A 725 6.72 -22.37 -4.74
N THR A 726 6.94 -23.39 -3.96
CA THR A 726 6.86 -24.77 -4.45
C THR A 726 5.41 -25.29 -4.50
N ASP A 727 4.46 -24.65 -3.82
CA ASP A 727 3.04 -25.03 -3.86
C ASP A 727 2.45 -24.87 -5.26
N HIS A 728 2.97 -23.94 -6.05
CA HIS A 728 2.57 -23.70 -7.44
C HIS A 728 3.61 -24.22 -8.46
N GLY A 729 4.54 -25.07 -8.02
CA GLY A 729 5.46 -25.80 -8.89
C GLY A 729 6.73 -25.05 -9.30
N PHE A 730 7.10 -23.94 -8.63
CA PHE A 730 8.35 -23.23 -8.91
C PHE A 730 9.55 -23.82 -8.13
N PRO A 731 10.79 -23.67 -8.64
CA PRO A 731 11.17 -23.05 -9.92
C PRO A 731 10.91 -23.96 -11.12
N GLN A 732 10.72 -23.37 -12.30
CA GLN A 732 10.47 -24.09 -13.55
C GLN A 732 11.53 -23.73 -14.61
N ALA A 733 11.78 -24.67 -15.54
CA ALA A 733 12.56 -24.40 -16.75
C ALA A 733 11.60 -24.11 -17.92
N ALA A 734 12.00 -23.20 -18.78
CA ALA A 734 11.24 -22.79 -19.94
C ALA A 734 12.14 -22.67 -21.18
N LEU A 735 11.54 -22.63 -22.36
CA LEU A 735 12.18 -22.29 -23.61
C LEU A 735 11.83 -20.85 -23.96
N ALA A 736 12.84 -20.05 -24.34
CA ALA A 736 12.67 -18.69 -24.75
C ALA A 736 13.31 -18.37 -26.09
N ASN A 737 12.89 -17.32 -26.74
CA ASN A 737 13.69 -16.59 -27.71
C ASN A 737 14.51 -15.50 -27.00
N ALA A 738 15.19 -14.62 -27.72
CA ALA A 738 16.04 -13.60 -27.11
C ALA A 738 15.28 -12.60 -26.19
N THR A 739 13.96 -12.54 -26.25
CA THR A 739 13.15 -11.51 -25.60
C THR A 739 11.96 -12.00 -24.79
N SER A 740 11.50 -13.23 -25.03
CA SER A 740 10.27 -13.76 -24.39
C SER A 740 10.29 -15.28 -24.29
N ILE A 741 9.59 -15.80 -23.27
CA ILE A 741 9.30 -17.23 -23.12
C ILE A 741 8.33 -17.65 -24.24
N ILE A 742 8.63 -18.77 -24.87
CA ILE A 742 7.85 -19.35 -25.97
C ILE A 742 7.27 -20.72 -25.66
N ASP A 743 7.83 -21.42 -24.65
CA ASP A 743 7.33 -22.70 -24.15
C ASP A 743 7.73 -22.85 -22.68
N ASP A 744 6.76 -23.01 -21.80
CA ASP A 744 6.95 -23.14 -20.35
C ASP A 744 7.12 -24.59 -19.87
N ALA A 745 7.04 -25.55 -20.79
CA ALA A 745 7.22 -26.99 -20.53
C ALA A 745 8.07 -27.70 -21.58
N PRO A 746 9.30 -27.25 -21.86
CA PRO A 746 10.12 -27.84 -22.90
C PRO A 746 10.47 -29.30 -22.60
N ALA A 747 10.53 -30.14 -23.65
CA ALA A 747 10.96 -31.52 -23.53
C ALA A 747 12.41 -31.58 -22.97
N ASN A 748 12.65 -32.49 -22.06
CA ASN A 748 13.97 -32.65 -21.43
C ASN A 748 14.61 -34.00 -21.84
N PRO A 749 15.92 -34.06 -22.25
CA PRO A 749 16.89 -32.96 -22.26
C PRO A 749 16.76 -32.10 -23.53
N TYR A 750 16.86 -30.78 -23.36
CA TYR A 750 16.85 -29.82 -24.48
C TYR A 750 18.25 -29.22 -24.67
N THR A 751 18.68 -29.13 -25.95
CA THR A 751 19.94 -28.48 -26.34
C THR A 751 19.61 -27.10 -26.87
N TYR A 752 20.23 -26.07 -26.29
CA TYR A 752 20.03 -24.66 -26.60
C TYR A 752 21.15 -24.13 -27.46
N ASP A 753 20.84 -23.43 -28.54
CA ASP A 753 21.83 -22.89 -29.51
C ASP A 753 22.23 -21.44 -29.21
N LEU A 754 21.58 -20.80 -28.24
CA LEU A 754 21.77 -19.39 -27.83
C LEU A 754 21.66 -18.38 -28.98
N VAL A 755 21.01 -18.76 -30.07
CA VAL A 755 20.73 -17.90 -31.25
C VAL A 755 19.25 -17.77 -31.46
N LYS A 756 18.52 -18.87 -31.47
CA LYS A 756 17.06 -18.93 -31.61
C LYS A 756 16.39 -19.49 -30.37
N ASN A 757 17.09 -20.37 -29.64
CA ASN A 757 16.58 -21.14 -28.53
C ASN A 757 17.45 -20.84 -27.30
N PHE A 758 16.84 -20.23 -26.32
CA PHE A 758 17.47 -19.86 -25.04
C PHE A 758 16.84 -20.63 -23.90
N PRO A 759 17.65 -21.16 -22.96
CA PRO A 759 17.09 -21.64 -21.69
C PRO A 759 16.53 -20.46 -20.90
N ALA A 760 15.35 -20.63 -20.37
CA ALA A 760 14.75 -19.71 -19.42
C ALA A 760 14.40 -20.43 -18.13
N PHE A 761 14.41 -19.69 -17.05
CA PHE A 761 14.10 -20.20 -15.73
C PHE A 761 13.09 -19.26 -15.08
N ILE A 762 12.08 -19.82 -14.45
CA ILE A 762 10.97 -19.07 -13.87
C ILE A 762 10.93 -19.35 -12.37
N SER A 763 10.79 -18.33 -11.56
CA SER A 763 10.58 -18.46 -10.12
C SER A 763 9.52 -17.50 -9.60
N ARG A 764 8.98 -17.80 -8.42
CA ARG A 764 8.11 -16.92 -7.66
C ARG A 764 8.41 -17.08 -6.17
N PHE A 765 8.41 -15.96 -5.42
CA PHE A 765 8.79 -15.98 -4.02
C PHE A 765 7.59 -15.69 -3.11
N GLY A 766 7.32 -16.61 -2.17
CA GLY A 766 6.30 -16.49 -1.13
C GLY A 766 6.74 -15.65 0.06
N SER A 767 8.04 -15.37 0.19
CA SER A 767 8.58 -14.44 1.19
C SER A 767 9.80 -13.69 0.66
N HIS A 768 10.23 -12.69 1.40
CA HIS A 768 11.37 -11.85 1.03
C HIS A 768 12.71 -12.55 1.27
N THR A 769 13.70 -12.27 0.42
CA THR A 769 15.08 -12.73 0.57
C THR A 769 16.06 -11.58 0.40
N PRO A 770 17.06 -11.41 1.27
CA PRO A 770 18.09 -10.40 1.11
C PRO A 770 19.05 -10.68 -0.06
N ASN A 771 19.10 -11.92 -0.56
CA ASN A 771 19.88 -12.26 -1.74
C ASN A 771 19.29 -13.49 -2.44
N ALA A 772 18.68 -13.27 -3.60
CA ALA A 772 18.19 -14.32 -4.48
C ALA A 772 19.24 -14.56 -5.58
N GLU A 773 19.84 -15.73 -5.60
CA GLU A 773 20.88 -16.11 -6.56
C GLU A 773 20.38 -17.14 -7.55
N VAL A 774 20.71 -16.93 -8.83
CA VAL A 774 20.55 -17.91 -9.89
C VAL A 774 21.95 -18.30 -10.37
N ARG A 775 22.45 -19.38 -9.82
CA ARG A 775 23.82 -19.88 -10.01
C ARG A 775 23.90 -20.81 -11.19
N VAL A 776 25.04 -20.82 -11.89
CA VAL A 776 25.38 -21.77 -12.95
C VAL A 776 26.57 -22.63 -12.50
N LEU A 777 26.36 -23.95 -12.47
CA LEU A 777 27.38 -24.92 -12.15
C LEU A 777 27.77 -25.71 -13.40
N ASP A 778 29.06 -26.09 -13.50
CA ASP A 778 29.52 -26.99 -14.55
C ASP A 778 29.13 -28.45 -14.27
N SER A 779 29.51 -29.39 -15.16
CA SER A 779 29.23 -30.82 -15.02
C SER A 779 29.88 -31.49 -13.82
N LYS A 780 30.76 -30.78 -13.07
CA LYS A 780 31.43 -31.25 -11.84
C LYS A 780 30.88 -30.51 -10.60
N ASP A 781 29.71 -29.88 -10.71
CA ASP A 781 29.09 -29.05 -9.64
C ASP A 781 29.96 -27.85 -9.17
N LYS A 782 30.94 -27.42 -9.98
CA LYS A 782 31.73 -26.24 -9.68
C LYS A 782 31.00 -24.98 -10.17
N LEU A 783 30.95 -23.95 -9.32
CA LEU A 783 30.37 -22.64 -9.68
C LEU A 783 31.14 -22.02 -10.85
N VAL A 784 30.40 -21.73 -11.94
CA VAL A 784 30.90 -21.00 -13.11
C VAL A 784 30.58 -19.50 -12.96
N GLY A 785 29.43 -19.20 -12.44
CA GLY A 785 28.99 -17.81 -12.19
C GLY A 785 27.48 -17.72 -11.88
N TYR A 786 26.96 -16.53 -12.00
CA TYR A 786 25.58 -16.17 -11.67
C TYR A 786 24.86 -15.60 -12.89
N ILE A 787 23.64 -16.06 -13.17
CA ILE A 787 22.71 -15.41 -14.11
C ILE A 787 22.13 -14.16 -13.44
N SER A 788 21.83 -14.25 -12.12
CA SER A 788 21.22 -13.17 -11.35
C SER A 788 21.54 -13.32 -9.87
N PHE A 789 21.57 -12.20 -9.15
CA PHE A 789 21.71 -12.14 -7.68
C PHE A 789 21.17 -10.80 -7.14
N GLY A 790 20.85 -10.74 -5.83
CA GLY A 790 20.42 -9.51 -5.13
C GLY A 790 19.11 -9.68 -4.34
N GLU A 791 18.65 -8.62 -3.71
CA GLU A 791 17.42 -8.63 -2.90
C GLU A 791 16.18 -8.92 -3.74
N SER A 792 15.22 -9.64 -3.19
CA SER A 792 13.93 -9.87 -3.83
C SER A 792 12.79 -9.88 -2.81
N GLY A 793 11.71 -9.18 -3.13
CA GLY A 793 10.50 -9.14 -2.35
C GLY A 793 9.58 -10.34 -2.61
N ARG A 794 8.60 -10.53 -1.74
CA ARG A 794 7.47 -11.40 -2.00
C ARG A 794 6.68 -10.88 -3.21
N GLN A 795 6.13 -11.80 -3.99
CA GLN A 795 5.34 -11.48 -5.18
C GLN A 795 3.86 -11.81 -4.95
N PRO A 796 2.91 -11.08 -5.55
CA PRO A 796 1.52 -11.50 -5.59
C PRO A 796 1.35 -12.72 -6.51
N LEU A 797 0.27 -13.49 -6.34
CA LEU A 797 -0.06 -14.61 -7.24
C LEU A 797 -0.32 -14.14 -8.67
N ALA A 798 -1.00 -13.02 -8.79
CA ALA A 798 -1.33 -12.40 -10.06
C ALA A 798 -1.28 -10.87 -9.93
N ASP A 799 -1.08 -10.22 -11.06
CA ASP A 799 -1.28 -8.79 -11.17
C ASP A 799 -2.79 -8.44 -11.15
N GLU A 800 -3.11 -7.18 -11.22
CA GLU A 800 -4.49 -6.69 -11.24
C GLU A 800 -5.32 -7.10 -12.48
N ASN A 801 -4.65 -7.58 -13.53
CA ASN A 801 -5.29 -8.12 -14.74
C ASN A 801 -5.46 -9.65 -14.68
N GLY A 802 -5.02 -10.25 -13.56
CA GLY A 802 -5.06 -11.69 -13.36
C GLY A 802 -3.89 -12.45 -13.99
N ASN A 803 -2.85 -11.75 -14.49
CA ASN A 803 -1.66 -12.40 -15.02
C ASN A 803 -0.74 -12.83 -13.88
N PRO A 804 -0.12 -14.03 -13.96
CA PRO A 804 0.86 -14.45 -12.96
C PRO A 804 2.04 -13.47 -12.84
N VAL A 805 2.40 -13.08 -11.63
CA VAL A 805 3.62 -12.30 -11.39
C VAL A 805 4.78 -13.25 -11.12
N LEU A 806 5.76 -13.25 -12.03
CA LEU A 806 6.84 -14.22 -12.06
C LEU A 806 8.20 -13.51 -12.23
N ASN A 807 9.25 -14.12 -11.72
CA ASN A 807 10.62 -13.77 -12.10
C ASN A 807 11.05 -14.68 -13.25
N GLU A 808 11.40 -14.08 -14.38
CA GLU A 808 11.82 -14.75 -15.59
C GLU A 808 13.30 -14.45 -15.88
N TYR A 809 14.08 -15.50 -16.09
CA TYR A 809 15.52 -15.41 -16.37
C TYR A 809 15.81 -16.07 -17.71
N ILE A 810 15.84 -15.31 -18.79
CA ILE A 810 16.27 -15.79 -20.11
C ILE A 810 17.79 -15.77 -20.14
N TRP A 811 18.41 -16.95 -20.24
CA TRP A 811 19.86 -17.07 -20.17
C TRP A 811 20.50 -17.12 -21.57
N ASN A 812 21.28 -16.09 -21.87
CA ASN A 812 21.99 -15.94 -23.15
C ASN A 812 23.42 -16.57 -23.14
N GLY A 813 23.70 -17.44 -22.19
CA GLY A 813 25.03 -18.06 -22.03
C GLY A 813 26.04 -17.19 -21.28
N GLN A 814 25.67 -15.97 -20.85
CA GLN A 814 26.56 -15.13 -20.04
C GLN A 814 26.31 -15.34 -18.55
N VAL A 815 27.39 -15.27 -17.78
CA VAL A 815 27.36 -15.33 -16.32
C VAL A 815 28.32 -14.31 -15.70
N GLN A 816 27.93 -13.73 -14.59
CA GLN A 816 28.83 -12.96 -13.74
C GLN A 816 29.66 -13.91 -12.88
N THR A 817 30.98 -13.80 -12.92
CA THR A 817 31.90 -14.73 -12.22
C THR A 817 31.90 -14.54 -10.69
N THR A 818 31.43 -13.39 -10.21
CA THR A 818 31.30 -13.04 -8.80
C THR A 818 29.95 -12.37 -8.56
N GLN A 819 29.54 -12.25 -7.29
CA GLN A 819 28.39 -11.40 -6.90
C GLN A 819 28.71 -9.89 -6.93
N ASN A 820 29.75 -9.53 -7.64
CA ASN A 820 30.06 -8.16 -7.96
C ASN A 820 29.59 -7.90 -9.40
N ALA A 821 28.53 -7.11 -9.51
CA ALA A 821 27.96 -6.73 -10.81
C ALA A 821 28.99 -6.01 -11.73
N THR A 822 30.10 -5.53 -11.16
CA THR A 822 31.20 -4.88 -11.89
C THR A 822 32.19 -5.88 -12.52
N ALA A 823 32.15 -7.14 -12.12
CA ALA A 823 33.01 -8.15 -12.77
C ALA A 823 32.51 -8.37 -14.21
N PRO A 824 33.42 -8.47 -15.20
CA PRO A 824 32.99 -8.73 -16.57
C PRO A 824 32.25 -10.06 -16.64
N ALA A 825 31.11 -10.07 -17.32
CA ALA A 825 30.42 -11.31 -17.65
C ALA A 825 31.27 -12.14 -18.59
N ILE A 826 31.28 -13.44 -18.40
CA ILE A 826 31.91 -14.39 -19.31
C ILE A 826 30.84 -15.20 -20.06
N THR A 827 31.08 -15.49 -21.33
CA THR A 827 30.25 -16.44 -22.08
C THR A 827 30.72 -17.87 -21.75
N VAL A 828 29.80 -18.71 -21.31
CA VAL A 828 30.10 -20.09 -21.02
C VAL A 828 30.38 -20.87 -22.34
N PRO A 829 31.36 -21.76 -22.42
CA PRO A 829 31.56 -22.60 -23.59
C PRO A 829 30.42 -23.60 -23.79
N ALA A 830 30.34 -24.21 -24.97
CA ALA A 830 29.42 -25.33 -25.22
C ALA A 830 29.63 -26.42 -24.19
N GLY A 831 28.54 -26.95 -23.63
CA GLY A 831 28.62 -27.93 -22.53
C GLY A 831 27.30 -28.08 -21.75
N THR A 832 27.37 -28.94 -20.73
CA THR A 832 26.23 -29.21 -19.87
C THR A 832 26.38 -28.45 -18.56
N TYR A 833 25.35 -27.72 -18.18
CA TYR A 833 25.31 -26.87 -16.99
C TYR A 833 24.09 -27.16 -16.12
N THR A 834 24.23 -26.95 -14.83
CA THR A 834 23.12 -27.02 -13.87
C THR A 834 22.84 -25.64 -13.33
N VAL A 835 21.59 -25.18 -13.45
CA VAL A 835 21.16 -23.92 -12.82
C VAL A 835 20.63 -24.23 -11.42
N VAL A 836 21.03 -23.40 -10.45
CA VAL A 836 20.66 -23.54 -9.05
C VAL A 836 20.09 -22.23 -8.55
N PHE A 837 18.85 -22.26 -8.09
CA PHE A 837 18.27 -21.19 -7.31
C PHE A 837 18.73 -21.32 -5.87
N ALA A 838 19.36 -20.28 -5.35
CA ALA A 838 19.80 -20.22 -3.97
C ALA A 838 19.29 -18.91 -3.34
N GLN A 839 18.38 -19.04 -2.37
CA GLN A 839 17.67 -17.91 -1.75
C GLN A 839 18.16 -17.75 -0.32
N GLN A 840 18.83 -16.64 -0.02
CA GLN A 840 19.35 -16.38 1.32
C GLN A 840 18.21 -16.18 2.32
N HIS A 841 18.30 -16.85 3.45
CA HIS A 841 17.36 -16.65 4.55
C HIS A 841 17.60 -15.30 5.25
N LYS A 842 16.52 -14.66 5.67
CA LYS A 842 16.56 -13.39 6.44
C LYS A 842 17.43 -13.55 7.70
N PHE A 843 18.10 -12.46 8.08
CA PHE A 843 18.97 -12.41 9.27
C PHE A 843 20.08 -13.48 9.32
N SER A 844 20.36 -14.14 8.21
CA SER A 844 21.50 -15.02 8.08
C SER A 844 22.76 -14.25 7.66
N LYS A 845 23.93 -14.90 7.77
CA LYS A 845 25.21 -14.30 7.39
C LYS A 845 25.50 -14.41 5.89
N GLY A 846 24.68 -15.14 5.13
CA GLY A 846 24.92 -15.41 3.71
C GLY A 846 25.99 -16.48 3.46
N GLU A 847 26.24 -17.39 4.40
CA GLU A 847 27.18 -18.50 4.24
C GLU A 847 26.56 -19.61 3.39
N TYR A 848 26.95 -19.71 2.12
CA TYR A 848 26.48 -20.78 1.22
C TYR A 848 27.11 -22.13 1.56
N PRO A 849 26.38 -23.25 1.54
CA PRO A 849 24.93 -23.40 1.29
C PRO A 849 24.04 -23.26 2.54
N LYS A 850 24.62 -23.14 3.74
CA LYS A 850 23.97 -23.26 5.06
C LYS A 850 22.83 -22.26 5.29
N ASP A 851 22.99 -21.04 4.79
CA ASP A 851 22.09 -19.92 5.02
C ASP A 851 21.11 -19.70 3.84
N PHE A 852 21.02 -20.69 2.93
CA PHE A 852 20.21 -20.60 1.72
C PHE A 852 19.19 -21.73 1.59
N GLU A 853 18.02 -21.40 1.09
CA GLU A 853 17.09 -22.34 0.50
C GLU A 853 17.54 -22.63 -0.94
N ILE A 854 17.72 -23.91 -1.31
CA ILE A 854 18.40 -24.30 -2.55
C ILE A 854 17.54 -25.22 -3.39
N PHE A 855 17.37 -24.87 -4.68
CA PHE A 855 16.68 -25.67 -5.68
C PHE A 855 17.59 -25.90 -6.89
N LYS A 856 17.95 -27.15 -7.11
CA LYS A 856 18.81 -27.58 -8.22
C LYS A 856 17.92 -27.99 -9.40
N MET A 857 18.04 -27.26 -10.52
CA MET A 857 17.30 -27.57 -11.75
C MET A 857 17.91 -28.80 -12.48
N LYS A 858 17.15 -29.36 -13.41
CA LYS A 858 17.69 -30.36 -14.32
C LYS A 858 18.76 -29.73 -15.20
N PRO A 859 19.84 -30.49 -15.56
CA PRO A 859 20.88 -29.95 -16.40
C PRO A 859 20.39 -29.50 -17.77
N VAL A 860 20.95 -28.41 -18.28
CA VAL A 860 20.71 -27.87 -19.62
C VAL A 860 21.99 -27.99 -20.45
N THR A 861 21.87 -28.27 -21.75
CA THR A 861 23.01 -28.39 -22.66
C THR A 861 23.05 -27.16 -23.58
N ILE A 862 24.18 -26.47 -23.63
CA ILE A 862 24.48 -25.37 -24.54
C ILE A 862 25.29 -25.94 -25.71
N ALA A 863 24.80 -25.71 -26.93
CA ALA A 863 25.41 -26.22 -28.17
C ALA A 863 26.68 -25.45 -28.57
#